data_34d387f93a4aac2f78bc2a950cb496ca
#
_entry.id   34d387f93a4aac2f78bc2a950cb496ca
#
_cell.length_a   1.000
_cell.length_b   1.000
_cell.length_c   1.000
_cell.angle_alpha   90.00
_cell.angle_beta   90.00
_cell.angle_gamma   90.00
#
_symmetry.space_group_name_H-M   'P 1'
#
loop_
_entity.id
_entity.type
_entity.pdbx_description
1 polymer ?
#
loop_
_entity_poly.entity_id
_entity_poly.type
_entity_poly.pdbx_seq_one_letter_code
_entity_poly.pdbx_strand_id
1 'polypeptide(L)'
;IQGTADPLVDYHQSYELNDALAKAGVPHQLLVLEGVGHQFDFNTWKGKKLPFELAPHVLSFLRQYFAVPAHGTAVKSQEVAPRTNIDLTGEWKFYLADNIHGPETGFNDAGWKTVTVPHTWNNVDGQDGGANYHRGVAWYRKHIKVDSSYTGKRFYLQFDGVSLSAEVYVNGVHIGGHKGGFSRFSLDATEALILGQDNLVSVRVDNSKLGIPPTNADFTFFGGIYRGVNLLITNQIQISATDYGSSGVYLDQNKVTDKEADLIVRSQVESYSDKNQLVEVHATLLDKAGKEVAVAVNGGLLNAGDGVEERQKLHVVMPHLWNGRADPYLYTLKVEVIADKQVLDSVVQPVGLRYFTVDPDRGFFLNGKYLDLHGVNRHQDRVDKGWAISKADEAEDFDLINELGCSAIRVSHYQQSSSWYDKCDQTGIVAWAEFPFVGEASSAPEFTENAKQQLRELIRQNYNHPAICFWGVGNETRGTAADKLITELATIAKAQDAQRISTYASDERDSPKNWHTEVVDFNYYGGWYKGQMTDLPMMLDEMHKRHPRNPFGLSEYGAGASILQHQEPVYQPVAKARFHPEEYQAKLHEYYWQVLKDRPYVWSKFVWCMFDFASDGRNEGDQPGRNDKGLVTYDRRIRKDSYYWYKSNWSSEPVVWITSRRFLERRKDSTEIKVYSNAPSLELFQEGKSLGVKQSSTHVYTWPNVKLNPGENHFSASAHYGTLEVSDACTWLYEPATRSKAAQR
;
A
#
# COMPACT_ATOMS: atom_id res chain seq x y z
N ILE A 1 -30.87 23.02 -33.17
CA ILE A 1 -29.53 22.74 -33.76
C ILE A 1 -29.79 22.35 -35.22
N GLN A 2 -29.08 22.98 -36.17
CA GLN A 2 -29.28 22.79 -37.60
C GLN A 2 -27.94 22.70 -38.33
N GLY A 3 -27.83 21.74 -39.26
CA GLY A 3 -26.67 21.63 -40.15
C GLY A 3 -26.90 22.37 -41.46
N THR A 4 -25.90 23.06 -42.00
CA THR A 4 -26.03 23.85 -43.25
C THR A 4 -26.07 22.99 -44.53
N ALA A 5 -25.65 21.73 -44.42
CA ALA A 5 -25.72 20.76 -45.55
C ALA A 5 -26.86 19.75 -45.38
N ASP A 6 -27.94 20.08 -44.66
CA ASP A 6 -29.13 19.25 -44.49
C ASP A 6 -29.98 19.28 -45.76
N PRO A 7 -30.16 18.15 -46.47
CA PRO A 7 -30.91 18.11 -47.70
C PRO A 7 -32.45 18.00 -47.48
N LEU A 8 -32.90 17.79 -46.25
CA LEU A 8 -34.31 17.58 -45.91
C LEU A 8 -34.94 18.81 -45.28
N VAL A 9 -34.17 19.60 -44.54
CA VAL A 9 -34.63 20.83 -43.88
C VAL A 9 -33.69 21.97 -44.25
N ASP A 10 -34.24 22.98 -44.95
CA ASP A 10 -33.47 24.18 -45.28
C ASP A 10 -33.08 24.92 -44.00
N TYR A 11 -31.81 25.12 -43.79
CA TYR A 11 -31.29 25.75 -42.61
C TYR A 11 -31.76 27.20 -42.42
N HIS A 12 -32.19 27.88 -43.49
CA HIS A 12 -32.82 29.21 -43.43
C HIS A 12 -34.11 29.21 -42.60
N GLN A 13 -34.88 28.10 -42.61
CA GLN A 13 -36.08 27.97 -41.77
C GLN A 13 -35.73 28.04 -40.27
N SER A 14 -34.55 27.57 -39.89
CA SER A 14 -34.07 27.67 -38.51
C SER A 14 -33.73 29.11 -38.13
N TYR A 15 -33.25 29.93 -39.04
CA TYR A 15 -33.07 31.37 -38.80
C TYR A 15 -34.42 32.09 -38.68
N GLU A 16 -35.39 31.78 -39.53
CA GLU A 16 -36.76 32.34 -39.48
C GLU A 16 -37.42 31.98 -38.14
N LEU A 17 -37.31 30.74 -37.71
CA LEU A 17 -37.80 30.30 -36.38
C LEU A 17 -37.10 31.00 -35.24
N ASN A 18 -35.77 31.15 -35.30
CA ASN A 18 -34.98 31.89 -34.31
C ASN A 18 -35.47 33.34 -34.16
N ASP A 19 -35.70 34.02 -35.30
CA ASP A 19 -36.19 35.40 -35.31
C ASP A 19 -37.64 35.52 -34.81
N ALA A 20 -38.48 34.54 -35.12
CA ALA A 20 -39.86 34.46 -34.60
C ALA A 20 -39.88 34.26 -33.08
N LEU A 21 -39.04 33.37 -32.55
CA LEU A 21 -38.91 33.12 -31.10
C LEU A 21 -38.37 34.36 -30.39
N ALA A 22 -37.39 35.06 -30.99
CA ALA A 22 -36.84 36.31 -30.45
C ALA A 22 -37.91 37.39 -30.34
N LYS A 23 -38.73 37.57 -31.39
CA LYS A 23 -39.85 38.52 -31.40
C LYS A 23 -40.93 38.17 -30.35
N ALA A 24 -41.14 36.87 -30.10
CA ALA A 24 -42.08 36.40 -29.10
C ALA A 24 -41.57 36.42 -27.69
N GLY A 25 -40.31 36.80 -27.45
CA GLY A 25 -39.68 36.81 -26.13
C GLY A 25 -39.45 35.41 -25.54
N VAL A 26 -39.47 34.37 -26.37
CA VAL A 26 -39.25 32.99 -25.93
C VAL A 26 -37.74 32.72 -25.82
N PRO A 27 -37.23 32.23 -24.71
CA PRO A 27 -35.83 31.82 -24.59
C PRO A 27 -35.46 30.78 -25.64
N HIS A 28 -34.44 31.07 -26.43
CA HIS A 28 -34.00 30.21 -27.53
C HIS A 28 -32.50 30.42 -27.81
N GLN A 29 -31.88 29.43 -28.45
CA GLN A 29 -30.51 29.51 -28.96
C GLN A 29 -30.42 28.70 -30.26
N LEU A 30 -29.96 29.34 -31.34
CA LEU A 30 -29.71 28.67 -32.61
C LEU A 30 -28.20 28.29 -32.67
N LEU A 31 -27.92 26.99 -32.84
CA LEU A 31 -26.59 26.46 -33.14
C LEU A 31 -26.59 25.97 -34.60
N VAL A 32 -25.77 26.57 -35.44
CA VAL A 32 -25.59 26.21 -36.84
C VAL A 32 -24.30 25.45 -37.02
N LEU A 33 -24.37 24.26 -37.61
CA LEU A 33 -23.23 23.37 -37.87
C LEU A 33 -22.90 23.43 -39.38
N GLU A 34 -21.85 24.15 -39.72
CA GLU A 34 -21.43 24.32 -41.11
C GLU A 34 -20.96 22.98 -41.72
N GLY A 35 -21.51 22.67 -42.92
CA GLY A 35 -21.16 21.46 -43.65
C GLY A 35 -21.75 20.16 -43.10
N VAL A 36 -22.56 20.21 -42.04
CA VAL A 36 -23.25 19.05 -41.46
C VAL A 36 -24.63 18.85 -42.04
N GLY A 37 -24.99 17.62 -42.37
CA GLY A 37 -26.31 17.25 -42.91
C GLY A 37 -27.28 16.76 -41.85
N HIS A 38 -28.39 16.18 -42.31
CA HIS A 38 -29.42 15.59 -41.44
C HIS A 38 -28.89 14.37 -40.66
N GLN A 39 -29.47 14.09 -39.50
CA GLN A 39 -29.14 12.93 -38.66
C GLN A 39 -27.66 12.89 -38.18
N PHE A 40 -27.23 13.86 -37.42
CA PHE A 40 -25.99 13.83 -36.65
C PHE A 40 -26.29 13.46 -35.19
N ASP A 41 -25.33 12.81 -34.54
CA ASP A 41 -25.33 12.62 -33.11
C ASP A 41 -24.60 13.78 -32.39
N PHE A 42 -24.57 13.76 -31.06
CA PHE A 42 -23.92 14.83 -30.27
C PHE A 42 -22.42 14.97 -30.51
N ASN A 43 -21.78 13.99 -31.14
CA ASN A 43 -20.31 13.96 -31.27
C ASN A 43 -19.87 13.83 -32.72
N THR A 44 -20.67 13.17 -33.60
CA THR A 44 -20.23 12.81 -34.95
C THR A 44 -21.32 13.00 -36.01
N TRP A 45 -20.87 13.22 -37.24
CA TRP A 45 -21.69 13.14 -38.46
C TRP A 45 -20.93 12.29 -39.48
N LYS A 46 -21.59 11.25 -39.99
CA LYS A 46 -20.98 10.27 -40.92
C LYS A 46 -19.59 9.77 -40.46
N GLY A 47 -19.45 9.48 -39.17
CA GLY A 47 -18.20 8.99 -38.57
C GLY A 47 -17.08 10.02 -38.43
N LYS A 48 -17.34 11.30 -38.76
CA LYS A 48 -16.39 12.41 -38.52
C LYS A 48 -16.80 13.21 -37.31
N LYS A 49 -15.84 13.63 -36.50
CA LYS A 49 -16.07 14.46 -35.32
C LYS A 49 -16.68 15.81 -35.73
N LEU A 50 -17.70 16.26 -35.00
CA LEU A 50 -18.28 17.59 -35.18
C LEU A 50 -17.25 18.70 -34.84
N PRO A 51 -17.41 19.91 -35.40
CA PRO A 51 -16.45 21.01 -35.18
C PRO A 51 -16.39 21.50 -33.75
N PHE A 52 -17.38 21.18 -32.93
CA PHE A 52 -17.37 21.41 -31.45
C PHE A 52 -18.32 20.43 -30.75
N GLU A 53 -18.17 20.30 -29.44
CA GLU A 53 -19.00 19.42 -28.64
C GLU A 53 -20.38 20.05 -28.36
N LEU A 54 -21.47 19.42 -28.86
CA LEU A 54 -22.83 19.93 -28.71
C LEU A 54 -23.40 19.79 -27.30
N ALA A 55 -23.09 18.68 -26.61
CA ALA A 55 -23.67 18.36 -25.32
C ALA A 55 -23.51 19.49 -24.28
N PRO A 56 -22.34 20.12 -24.11
CA PRO A 56 -22.16 21.22 -23.18
C PRO A 56 -23.04 22.44 -23.48
N HIS A 57 -23.25 22.74 -24.77
CA HIS A 57 -24.07 23.88 -25.21
C HIS A 57 -25.53 23.64 -24.92
N VAL A 58 -26.06 22.44 -25.25
CA VAL A 58 -27.43 22.05 -24.94
C VAL A 58 -27.69 22.04 -23.42
N LEU A 59 -26.80 21.46 -22.65
CA LEU A 59 -26.93 21.42 -21.20
C LEU A 59 -26.87 22.82 -20.58
N SER A 60 -25.99 23.69 -21.06
CA SER A 60 -25.92 25.10 -20.61
C SER A 60 -27.22 25.85 -20.85
N PHE A 61 -27.81 25.70 -22.04
CA PHE A 61 -29.09 26.31 -22.34
C PHE A 61 -30.23 25.77 -21.47
N LEU A 62 -30.32 24.44 -21.31
CA LEU A 62 -31.33 23.82 -20.46
C LEU A 62 -31.19 24.30 -18.98
N ARG A 63 -29.98 24.38 -18.43
CA ARG A 63 -29.73 24.90 -17.09
C ARG A 63 -30.19 26.35 -16.92
N GLN A 64 -29.96 27.18 -17.93
CA GLN A 64 -30.29 28.60 -17.86
C GLN A 64 -31.78 28.85 -17.83
N TYR A 65 -32.58 28.06 -18.56
CA TYR A 65 -33.98 28.37 -18.82
C TYR A 65 -34.97 27.39 -18.20
N PHE A 66 -34.56 26.20 -17.81
CA PHE A 66 -35.40 25.20 -17.14
C PHE A 66 -35.13 25.03 -15.67
N ALA A 67 -34.32 25.89 -15.04
CA ALA A 67 -34.18 25.95 -13.61
C ALA A 67 -35.50 26.44 -12.98
N VAL A 68 -36.31 25.55 -12.42
CA VAL A 68 -37.55 25.88 -11.73
C VAL A 68 -37.23 26.66 -10.45
N PRO A 69 -37.86 27.81 -10.15
CA PRO A 69 -37.68 28.53 -8.91
C PRO A 69 -38.15 27.66 -7.72
N ALA A 70 -37.35 27.58 -6.70
CA ALA A 70 -37.68 26.87 -5.45
C ALA A 70 -38.83 27.62 -4.72
N HIS A 71 -40.06 27.09 -4.76
CA HIS A 71 -41.09 27.39 -3.79
C HIS A 71 -41.63 26.08 -3.22
N GLY A 72 -41.34 25.81 -1.97
CA GLY A 72 -41.87 24.72 -1.19
C GLY A 72 -41.18 24.63 0.14
N THR A 73 -41.92 24.90 1.21
CA THR A 73 -41.49 24.71 2.59
C THR A 73 -40.98 23.29 2.79
N ALA A 74 -39.73 23.19 3.20
CA ALA A 74 -39.05 21.93 3.48
C ALA A 74 -39.75 21.21 4.65
N VAL A 75 -40.38 20.09 4.38
CA VAL A 75 -40.56 19.01 5.35
C VAL A 75 -39.15 18.46 5.58
N LYS A 76 -38.61 18.55 6.78
CA LYS A 76 -37.40 17.88 7.21
C LYS A 76 -37.63 16.37 7.10
N SER A 77 -37.36 15.78 5.94
CA SER A 77 -37.03 14.37 5.85
C SER A 77 -35.67 14.20 6.54
N GLN A 78 -35.51 13.20 7.40
CA GLN A 78 -34.21 12.79 7.88
C GLN A 78 -33.35 12.51 6.63
N GLU A 79 -32.34 13.33 6.37
CA GLU A 79 -31.35 13.08 5.32
C GLU A 79 -30.64 11.78 5.66
N VAL A 80 -31.02 10.69 5.02
CA VAL A 80 -30.23 9.45 5.05
C VAL A 80 -28.97 9.74 4.25
N ALA A 81 -27.81 9.56 4.85
CA ALA A 81 -26.54 9.75 4.19
C ALA A 81 -26.53 9.02 2.83
N PRO A 82 -25.96 9.63 1.77
CA PRO A 82 -25.93 9.04 0.44
C PRO A 82 -25.31 7.64 0.41
N ARG A 83 -24.28 7.43 1.23
CA ARG A 83 -23.65 6.15 1.54
C ARG A 83 -23.67 5.90 3.03
N THR A 84 -23.97 4.67 3.43
CA THR A 84 -23.88 4.24 4.84
C THR A 84 -23.00 3.01 4.91
N ASN A 85 -22.08 2.98 5.85
CA ASN A 85 -21.20 1.83 6.08
C ASN A 85 -21.45 1.28 7.49
N ILE A 86 -21.86 0.02 7.57
CA ILE A 86 -22.10 -0.67 8.85
C ILE A 86 -20.93 -1.63 9.08
N ASP A 87 -20.21 -1.42 10.17
CA ASP A 87 -19.13 -2.32 10.59
C ASP A 87 -19.69 -3.68 11.05
N LEU A 88 -19.22 -4.74 10.43
CA LEU A 88 -19.57 -6.13 10.76
C LEU A 88 -18.42 -6.89 11.42
N THR A 89 -17.34 -6.22 11.81
CA THR A 89 -16.27 -6.82 12.63
C THR A 89 -16.80 -7.28 13.99
N GLY A 90 -15.92 -7.74 14.86
CA GLY A 90 -16.31 -8.23 16.20
C GLY A 90 -16.66 -9.73 16.18
N GLU A 91 -17.68 -10.14 16.94
CA GLU A 91 -17.97 -11.56 17.17
C GLU A 91 -18.57 -12.26 15.94
N TRP A 92 -17.98 -13.43 15.61
CA TRP A 92 -18.42 -14.38 14.60
C TRP A 92 -18.36 -15.80 15.15
N LYS A 93 -19.23 -16.68 14.70
CA LYS A 93 -19.11 -18.14 14.91
C LYS A 93 -18.07 -18.68 13.94
N PHE A 94 -17.21 -19.60 14.40
CA PHE A 94 -16.07 -20.13 13.67
C PHE A 94 -15.98 -21.65 13.81
N TYR A 95 -15.70 -22.33 12.70
CA TYR A 95 -15.46 -23.77 12.65
C TYR A 95 -14.28 -24.09 11.74
N LEU A 96 -13.26 -24.75 12.29
CA LEU A 96 -12.00 -25.05 11.60
C LEU A 96 -12.08 -26.43 10.90
N ALA A 97 -12.92 -26.57 9.92
CA ALA A 97 -12.98 -27.66 8.96
C ALA A 97 -14.01 -27.30 7.87
N ASP A 98 -14.08 -28.10 6.81
CA ASP A 98 -15.18 -27.94 5.86
C ASP A 98 -16.50 -28.48 6.44
N ASN A 99 -17.60 -27.83 6.12
CA ASN A 99 -18.92 -28.18 6.58
C ASN A 99 -19.98 -27.85 5.52
N ILE A 100 -20.58 -28.85 4.91
CA ILE A 100 -21.58 -28.66 3.85
C ILE A 100 -22.84 -27.93 4.34
N HIS A 101 -23.12 -27.94 5.63
CA HIS A 101 -24.25 -27.24 6.27
C HIS A 101 -23.92 -25.79 6.65
N GLY A 102 -22.67 -25.32 6.41
CA GLY A 102 -22.23 -23.97 6.73
C GLY A 102 -23.14 -22.86 6.23
N PRO A 103 -23.71 -22.92 5.01
CA PRO A 103 -24.65 -21.93 4.49
C PRO A 103 -26.07 -22.01 5.05
N GLU A 104 -26.49 -23.15 5.62
CA GLU A 104 -27.89 -23.39 5.97
C GLU A 104 -28.36 -22.55 7.16
N THR A 105 -29.45 -21.81 7.00
CA THR A 105 -30.03 -20.95 8.05
C THR A 105 -30.55 -21.75 9.26
N GLY A 106 -31.05 -22.97 9.02
CA GLY A 106 -31.57 -23.87 10.06
C GLY A 106 -30.49 -24.67 10.80
N PHE A 107 -29.24 -24.60 10.38
CA PHE A 107 -28.15 -25.34 11.03
C PHE A 107 -27.81 -24.73 12.40
N ASN A 108 -27.77 -25.60 13.44
CA ASN A 108 -27.40 -25.17 14.79
C ASN A 108 -25.87 -25.03 14.94
N ASP A 109 -25.38 -23.81 15.02
CA ASP A 109 -23.96 -23.48 15.21
C ASP A 109 -23.59 -23.17 16.68
N ALA A 110 -24.44 -23.51 17.65
CA ALA A 110 -24.18 -23.26 19.08
C ALA A 110 -22.86 -23.90 19.56
N GLY A 111 -22.46 -25.02 18.94
CA GLY A 111 -21.19 -25.71 19.21
C GLY A 111 -19.97 -25.09 18.54
N TRP A 112 -20.12 -24.08 17.67
CA TRP A 112 -19.01 -23.41 17.02
C TRP A 112 -18.32 -22.45 17.98
N LYS A 113 -16.99 -22.31 17.83
CA LYS A 113 -16.21 -21.35 18.61
C LYS A 113 -16.64 -19.92 18.26
N THR A 114 -16.74 -19.05 19.26
CA THR A 114 -16.87 -17.60 19.03
C THR A 114 -15.47 -16.99 18.89
N VAL A 115 -15.23 -16.25 17.82
CA VAL A 115 -13.97 -15.54 17.55
C VAL A 115 -14.26 -14.07 17.26
N THR A 116 -13.26 -13.22 17.46
CA THR A 116 -13.35 -11.80 17.10
C THR A 116 -12.66 -11.58 15.75
N VAL A 117 -13.40 -11.10 14.74
CA VAL A 117 -12.83 -10.64 13.46
C VAL A 117 -12.32 -9.20 13.64
N PRO A 118 -11.11 -8.89 13.18
CA PRO A 118 -10.10 -9.67 12.44
C PRO A 118 -9.59 -10.92 13.16
N HIS A 119 -9.48 -12.05 12.43
CA HIS A 119 -9.10 -13.34 12.99
C HIS A 119 -8.23 -14.16 12.05
N THR A 120 -7.19 -14.80 12.61
CA THR A 120 -6.43 -15.87 11.94
C THR A 120 -6.43 -17.11 12.80
N TRP A 121 -6.61 -18.30 12.18
CA TRP A 121 -6.70 -19.55 12.93
C TRP A 121 -5.36 -20.23 13.22
N ASN A 122 -4.31 -19.89 12.45
CA ASN A 122 -2.97 -20.45 12.57
C ASN A 122 -1.93 -19.41 13.05
N ASN A 123 -2.38 -18.45 13.85
CA ASN A 123 -1.56 -17.35 14.34
C ASN A 123 -0.43 -17.81 15.28
N VAL A 124 -0.59 -18.90 16.01
CA VAL A 124 0.43 -19.52 16.88
C VAL A 124 1.19 -20.60 16.12
N ASP A 125 0.49 -21.57 15.55
CA ASP A 125 0.98 -22.69 14.77
C ASP A 125 1.85 -22.27 13.55
N GLY A 126 1.59 -21.08 12.97
CA GLY A 126 2.34 -20.57 11.82
C GLY A 126 3.62 -19.81 12.15
N GLN A 127 4.11 -19.86 13.39
CA GLN A 127 5.32 -19.15 13.84
C GLN A 127 6.24 -19.99 14.75
N ASP A 128 5.90 -21.24 15.02
CA ASP A 128 6.62 -22.12 15.95
C ASP A 128 7.62 -23.06 15.26
N GLY A 129 7.60 -23.10 13.92
CA GLY A 129 8.52 -23.88 13.10
C GLY A 129 7.97 -25.26 12.76
N GLY A 130 8.65 -25.93 11.82
CA GLY A 130 8.29 -27.30 11.41
C GLY A 130 7.68 -27.40 10.04
N ALA A 131 7.25 -26.30 9.42
CA ALA A 131 6.57 -26.26 8.13
C ALA A 131 5.26 -27.08 8.10
N ASN A 132 4.56 -27.14 9.22
CA ASN A 132 3.42 -28.03 9.46
C ASN A 132 2.14 -27.28 9.90
N TYR A 133 2.14 -25.94 9.86
CA TYR A 133 0.99 -25.15 10.26
C TYR A 133 -0.26 -25.48 9.44
N HIS A 134 -1.43 -25.37 10.10
CA HIS A 134 -2.69 -25.76 9.48
C HIS A 134 -3.06 -24.88 8.30
N ARG A 135 -3.22 -25.52 7.13
CA ARG A 135 -3.78 -24.92 5.91
C ARG A 135 -4.99 -25.75 5.46
N GLY A 136 -6.10 -25.08 5.19
CA GLY A 136 -7.34 -25.78 4.82
C GLY A 136 -8.54 -24.86 4.84
N VAL A 137 -9.71 -25.47 5.00
CA VAL A 137 -10.99 -24.79 4.99
C VAL A 137 -11.46 -24.47 6.40
N ALA A 138 -12.08 -23.32 6.55
CA ALA A 138 -12.81 -22.92 7.75
C ALA A 138 -14.10 -22.18 7.38
N TRP A 139 -15.05 -22.15 8.30
CA TRP A 139 -16.30 -21.43 8.16
C TRP A 139 -16.46 -20.35 9.23
N TYR A 140 -17.02 -19.21 8.80
CA TYR A 140 -17.44 -18.12 9.66
C TYR A 140 -18.93 -17.86 9.47
N ARG A 141 -19.68 -17.58 10.57
CA ARG A 141 -21.09 -17.25 10.51
C ARG A 141 -21.40 -16.06 11.42
N LYS A 142 -22.25 -15.16 10.94
CA LYS A 142 -22.72 -13.99 11.70
C LYS A 142 -24.17 -13.69 11.39
N HIS A 143 -24.96 -13.49 12.42
CA HIS A 143 -26.31 -12.96 12.32
C HIS A 143 -26.28 -11.44 12.29
N ILE A 144 -26.99 -10.83 11.35
CA ILE A 144 -27.10 -9.38 11.19
C ILE A 144 -28.56 -8.99 10.98
N LYS A 145 -28.92 -7.82 11.47
CA LYS A 145 -30.24 -7.22 11.23
C LYS A 145 -30.07 -5.91 10.48
N VAL A 146 -30.70 -5.80 9.32
CA VAL A 146 -30.69 -4.59 8.49
C VAL A 146 -32.07 -3.94 8.61
N ASP A 147 -32.11 -2.65 8.99
CA ASP A 147 -33.34 -1.93 9.26
C ASP A 147 -34.19 -1.77 7.99
N SER A 148 -35.54 -1.87 8.15
CA SER A 148 -36.51 -1.73 7.06
C SER A 148 -36.53 -0.32 6.45
N SER A 149 -36.02 0.70 7.14
CA SER A 149 -35.86 2.06 6.58
C SER A 149 -34.97 2.14 5.37
N TYR A 150 -34.11 1.13 5.14
CA TYR A 150 -33.28 1.02 3.93
C TYR A 150 -34.00 0.39 2.74
N THR A 151 -35.33 0.25 2.77
CA THR A 151 -36.09 -0.24 1.61
C THR A 151 -35.76 0.56 0.35
N GLY A 152 -35.52 -0.12 -0.78
CA GLY A 152 -35.13 0.49 -2.05
C GLY A 152 -33.65 0.87 -2.18
N LYS A 153 -32.82 0.54 -1.19
CA LYS A 153 -31.34 0.69 -1.28
C LYS A 153 -30.67 -0.56 -1.85
N ARG A 154 -29.38 -0.43 -2.17
CA ARG A 154 -28.50 -1.53 -2.55
C ARG A 154 -27.59 -1.87 -1.38
N PHE A 155 -27.18 -3.13 -1.28
CA PHE A 155 -26.40 -3.66 -0.18
C PHE A 155 -25.19 -4.44 -0.68
N TYR A 156 -23.99 -4.10 -0.20
CA TYR A 156 -22.77 -4.75 -0.59
C TYR A 156 -22.01 -5.22 0.64
N LEU A 157 -21.72 -6.53 0.71
CA LEU A 157 -20.77 -7.06 1.69
C LEU A 157 -19.35 -6.81 1.20
N GLN A 158 -18.58 -6.03 1.94
CA GLN A 158 -17.19 -5.70 1.65
C GLN A 158 -16.28 -6.38 2.66
N PHE A 159 -15.26 -7.06 2.16
CA PHE A 159 -14.22 -7.71 2.94
C PHE A 159 -12.88 -7.05 2.60
N ASP A 160 -12.18 -6.50 3.58
CA ASP A 160 -10.90 -5.80 3.37
C ASP A 160 -9.72 -6.76 3.19
N GLY A 161 -9.90 -8.05 3.51
CA GLY A 161 -8.92 -9.11 3.29
C GLY A 161 -9.33 -10.44 3.90
N VAL A 162 -9.36 -11.48 3.08
CA VAL A 162 -9.65 -12.87 3.47
C VAL A 162 -8.62 -13.80 2.82
N SER A 163 -7.95 -14.59 3.58
CA SER A 163 -6.83 -15.41 3.08
C SER A 163 -7.17 -16.89 2.97
N LEU A 164 -6.98 -17.51 1.78
CA LEU A 164 -6.57 -16.97 0.47
C LEU A 164 -7.75 -16.82 -0.47
N SER A 165 -8.86 -17.53 -0.22
CA SER A 165 -10.12 -17.41 -0.96
C SER A 165 -11.31 -17.39 -0.02
N ALA A 166 -12.41 -16.84 -0.50
CA ALA A 166 -13.69 -16.79 0.19
C ALA A 166 -14.84 -17.17 -0.75
N GLU A 167 -15.83 -17.91 -0.21
CA GLU A 167 -17.15 -18.08 -0.80
C GLU A 167 -18.17 -17.57 0.21
N VAL A 168 -19.05 -16.64 -0.21
CA VAL A 168 -19.95 -15.90 0.68
C VAL A 168 -21.39 -16.23 0.38
N TYR A 169 -22.15 -16.44 1.47
CA TYR A 169 -23.56 -16.79 1.42
C TYR A 169 -24.33 -15.84 2.33
N VAL A 170 -25.53 -15.45 1.90
CA VAL A 170 -26.50 -14.71 2.72
C VAL A 170 -27.79 -15.48 2.71
N ASN A 171 -28.32 -15.85 3.89
CA ASN A 171 -29.54 -16.64 4.06
C ASN A 171 -29.55 -17.95 3.23
N GLY A 172 -28.38 -18.59 3.10
CA GLY A 172 -28.19 -19.80 2.30
C GLY A 172 -27.99 -19.58 0.81
N VAL A 173 -28.17 -18.36 0.30
CA VAL A 173 -27.93 -17.99 -1.10
C VAL A 173 -26.47 -17.66 -1.29
N HIS A 174 -25.80 -18.33 -2.25
CA HIS A 174 -24.43 -17.99 -2.65
C HIS A 174 -24.43 -16.67 -3.42
N ILE A 175 -23.80 -15.65 -2.89
CA ILE A 175 -23.75 -14.31 -3.50
C ILE A 175 -22.44 -14.03 -4.27
N GLY A 176 -21.47 -14.95 -4.19
CA GLY A 176 -20.21 -14.87 -4.88
C GLY A 176 -19.01 -15.25 -4.02
N GLY A 177 -17.82 -15.11 -4.60
CA GLY A 177 -16.56 -15.39 -3.93
C GLY A 177 -15.41 -14.56 -4.46
N HIS A 178 -14.24 -14.72 -3.84
CA HIS A 178 -13.01 -14.05 -4.23
C HIS A 178 -11.81 -14.96 -4.04
N LYS A 179 -10.87 -14.89 -4.99
CA LYS A 179 -9.58 -15.59 -4.94
C LYS A 179 -8.44 -14.58 -5.00
N GLY A 180 -7.65 -14.52 -3.95
CA GLY A 180 -6.57 -13.55 -3.73
C GLY A 180 -6.63 -13.02 -2.29
N GLY A 181 -5.59 -13.28 -1.50
CA GLY A 181 -5.67 -13.12 -0.04
C GLY A 181 -5.57 -11.70 0.48
N PHE A 182 -5.24 -10.69 -0.35
CA PHE A 182 -4.73 -9.42 0.16
C PHE A 182 -5.51 -8.18 -0.28
N SER A 183 -6.36 -8.32 -1.29
CA SER A 183 -7.19 -7.25 -1.82
C SER A 183 -8.55 -7.22 -1.13
N ARG A 184 -9.16 -6.02 -1.10
CA ARG A 184 -10.58 -5.88 -0.79
C ARG A 184 -11.42 -6.48 -1.91
N PHE A 185 -12.55 -7.06 -1.55
CA PHE A 185 -13.60 -7.41 -2.50
C PHE A 185 -14.98 -7.03 -1.98
N SER A 186 -15.92 -6.81 -2.90
CA SER A 186 -17.26 -6.34 -2.62
C SER A 186 -18.26 -7.19 -3.39
N LEU A 187 -19.26 -7.73 -2.70
CA LEU A 187 -20.28 -8.62 -3.27
C LEU A 187 -21.67 -8.04 -3.06
N ASP A 188 -22.48 -8.05 -4.10
CA ASP A 188 -23.86 -7.60 -4.03
C ASP A 188 -24.72 -8.58 -3.23
N ALA A 189 -25.28 -8.13 -2.13
CA ALA A 189 -26.13 -8.90 -1.24
C ALA A 189 -27.61 -8.45 -1.29
N THR A 190 -27.96 -7.54 -2.19
CA THR A 190 -29.25 -6.87 -2.22
C THR A 190 -30.44 -7.83 -2.25
N GLU A 191 -30.40 -8.79 -3.16
CA GLU A 191 -31.51 -9.73 -3.36
C GLU A 191 -31.57 -10.84 -2.28
N ALA A 192 -30.46 -11.05 -1.55
CA ALA A 192 -30.37 -12.12 -0.56
C ALA A 192 -30.69 -11.63 0.87
N LEU A 193 -30.66 -10.33 1.12
CA LEU A 193 -30.97 -9.73 2.43
C LEU A 193 -32.48 -9.52 2.61
N ILE A 194 -32.98 -9.81 3.81
CA ILE A 194 -34.38 -9.60 4.20
C ILE A 194 -34.42 -8.48 5.25
N LEU A 195 -34.95 -7.33 4.86
CA LEU A 195 -34.99 -6.16 5.71
C LEU A 195 -35.90 -6.34 6.92
N GLY A 196 -35.51 -5.81 8.06
CA GLY A 196 -36.24 -5.90 9.32
C GLY A 196 -36.16 -7.27 10.00
N GLN A 197 -35.60 -8.28 9.36
CA GLN A 197 -35.44 -9.62 9.91
C GLN A 197 -33.98 -9.93 10.25
N ASP A 198 -33.77 -11.05 10.92
CA ASP A 198 -32.46 -11.62 11.16
C ASP A 198 -31.95 -12.28 9.89
N ASN A 199 -30.72 -11.96 9.49
CA ASN A 199 -30.06 -12.50 8.30
C ASN A 199 -28.78 -13.21 8.69
N LEU A 200 -28.53 -14.36 8.10
CA LEU A 200 -27.29 -15.10 8.28
C LEU A 200 -26.30 -14.80 7.16
N VAL A 201 -25.14 -14.26 7.50
CA VAL A 201 -23.97 -14.19 6.64
C VAL A 201 -23.07 -15.37 6.96
N SER A 202 -22.76 -16.20 5.97
CA SER A 202 -21.84 -17.36 6.09
C SER A 202 -20.70 -17.21 5.10
N VAL A 203 -19.46 -17.45 5.55
CA VAL A 203 -18.25 -17.33 4.74
C VAL A 203 -17.41 -18.59 4.86
N ARG A 204 -17.22 -19.28 3.74
CA ARG A 204 -16.25 -20.37 3.61
C ARG A 204 -14.90 -19.76 3.22
N VAL A 205 -13.90 -19.96 4.05
CA VAL A 205 -12.54 -19.44 3.83
C VAL A 205 -11.60 -20.62 3.60
N ASP A 206 -10.69 -20.50 2.63
CA ASP A 206 -9.73 -21.57 2.30
C ASP A 206 -8.34 -20.97 2.08
N ASN A 207 -7.34 -21.38 2.89
CA ASN A 207 -5.93 -21.02 2.71
C ASN A 207 -5.06 -22.21 2.28
N SER A 208 -5.63 -23.25 1.73
CA SER A 208 -4.90 -24.39 1.16
C SER A 208 -4.06 -23.97 -0.06
N LYS A 209 -3.38 -24.91 -0.70
CA LYS A 209 -2.64 -24.65 -1.94
C LYS A 209 -3.60 -24.57 -3.12
N LEU A 210 -4.06 -23.37 -3.43
CA LEU A 210 -5.11 -23.12 -4.44
C LEU A 210 -4.58 -22.96 -5.87
N GLY A 211 -3.26 -22.99 -6.09
CA GLY A 211 -2.68 -22.81 -7.43
C GLY A 211 -2.78 -21.38 -7.98
N ILE A 212 -2.97 -20.39 -7.11
CA ILE A 212 -2.97 -18.94 -7.42
C ILE A 212 -1.82 -18.26 -6.69
N PRO A 213 -1.37 -17.05 -7.12
CA PRO A 213 -0.36 -16.29 -6.37
C PRO A 213 -0.85 -15.88 -4.97
N PRO A 214 0.05 -15.99 -3.95
CA PRO A 214 1.35 -16.63 -3.94
C PRO A 214 1.24 -18.14 -3.78
N THR A 215 2.03 -18.91 -4.54
CA THR A 215 2.04 -20.38 -4.43
C THR A 215 2.92 -20.87 -3.29
N ASN A 216 4.08 -20.28 -3.16
CA ASN A 216 5.04 -20.47 -2.07
C ASN A 216 5.80 -19.16 -1.83
N ALA A 217 6.24 -18.95 -0.61
CA ALA A 217 7.01 -17.76 -0.24
C ALA A 217 7.74 -17.99 1.09
N ASP A 218 8.71 -17.13 1.39
CA ASP A 218 9.42 -17.15 2.65
C ASP A 218 8.66 -16.39 3.76
N PHE A 219 7.38 -16.66 3.88
CA PHE A 219 6.52 -16.20 4.97
C PHE A 219 5.35 -17.15 5.20
N THR A 220 4.79 -17.13 6.40
CA THR A 220 3.63 -17.96 6.76
C THR A 220 2.36 -17.45 6.11
N PHE A 221 1.57 -18.36 5.53
CA PHE A 221 0.23 -18.06 4.98
C PHE A 221 -0.81 -18.17 6.09
N PHE A 222 -1.09 -17.07 6.74
CA PHE A 222 -2.14 -17.02 7.76
C PHE A 222 -3.52 -17.06 7.13
N GLY A 223 -4.39 -17.94 7.66
CA GLY A 223 -5.75 -18.13 7.14
C GLY A 223 -6.79 -17.42 8.00
N GLY A 224 -7.84 -16.89 7.36
CA GLY A 224 -8.97 -16.28 8.06
C GLY A 224 -9.52 -15.00 7.44
N ILE A 225 -10.56 -14.45 8.06
CA ILE A 225 -11.04 -13.09 7.81
C ILE A 225 -10.17 -12.17 8.69
N TYR A 226 -9.03 -11.77 8.15
CA TYR A 226 -7.99 -11.12 8.94
C TYR A 226 -7.97 -9.58 8.86
N ARG A 227 -8.93 -9.00 8.12
CA ARG A 227 -9.18 -7.55 8.06
C ARG A 227 -10.67 -7.26 8.28
N GLY A 228 -11.08 -6.00 8.11
CA GLY A 228 -12.45 -5.55 8.33
C GLY A 228 -13.48 -6.21 7.42
N VAL A 229 -14.72 -6.27 7.91
CA VAL A 229 -15.91 -6.64 7.16
C VAL A 229 -16.94 -5.55 7.34
N ASN A 230 -17.55 -5.08 6.26
CA ASN A 230 -18.52 -4.00 6.26
C ASN A 230 -19.74 -4.35 5.40
N LEU A 231 -20.90 -3.78 5.76
CA LEU A 231 -22.05 -3.71 4.90
C LEU A 231 -22.18 -2.27 4.39
N LEU A 232 -21.89 -2.06 3.11
CA LEU A 232 -22.09 -0.79 2.42
C LEU A 232 -23.50 -0.71 1.88
N ILE A 233 -24.21 0.39 2.18
CA ILE A 233 -25.57 0.66 1.72
C ILE A 233 -25.54 1.90 0.84
N THR A 234 -26.12 1.81 -0.37
CA THR A 234 -26.14 2.89 -1.36
C THR A 234 -27.53 3.08 -1.95
N ASN A 235 -27.68 4.10 -2.80
CA ASN A 235 -28.88 4.27 -3.61
C ASN A 235 -28.86 3.36 -4.87
N GLN A 236 -29.96 3.34 -5.61
CA GLN A 236 -30.08 2.62 -6.90
C GLN A 236 -29.18 3.22 -7.99
N ILE A 237 -28.89 4.52 -7.91
CA ILE A 237 -27.89 5.20 -8.75
C ILE A 237 -26.74 5.58 -7.83
N GLN A 238 -25.55 5.12 -8.17
CA GLN A 238 -24.38 5.18 -7.29
C GLN A 238 -23.07 5.21 -8.08
N ILE A 239 -21.99 5.59 -7.40
CA ILE A 239 -20.64 5.29 -7.84
C ILE A 239 -20.37 3.82 -7.52
N SER A 240 -19.84 3.06 -8.48
CA SER A 240 -19.68 1.59 -8.38
C SER A 240 -19.06 1.15 -7.06
N ALA A 241 -19.71 0.21 -6.39
CA ALA A 241 -19.21 -0.44 -5.18
C ALA A 241 -18.44 -1.73 -5.49
N THR A 242 -18.49 -2.23 -6.74
CA THR A 242 -17.93 -3.53 -7.14
C THR A 242 -16.74 -3.42 -8.09
N ASP A 243 -16.35 -2.21 -8.55
CA ASP A 243 -15.24 -2.00 -9.46
C ASP A 243 -13.90 -2.38 -8.80
N TYR A 244 -13.52 -3.65 -8.88
CA TYR A 244 -12.33 -4.25 -8.25
C TYR A 244 -12.20 -3.95 -6.74
N GLY A 245 -13.31 -3.73 -6.01
CA GLY A 245 -13.28 -3.35 -4.61
C GLY A 245 -12.70 -1.96 -4.32
N SER A 246 -12.60 -1.11 -5.34
CA SER A 246 -12.09 0.27 -5.26
C SER A 246 -13.17 1.25 -4.79
N SER A 247 -12.83 2.54 -4.75
CA SER A 247 -13.79 3.62 -4.50
C SER A 247 -14.68 3.94 -5.70
N GLY A 248 -14.38 3.42 -6.89
CA GLY A 248 -15.02 3.77 -8.17
C GLY A 248 -14.65 5.18 -8.68
N VAL A 249 -13.72 5.88 -8.02
CA VAL A 249 -13.26 7.23 -8.38
C VAL A 249 -11.74 7.25 -8.53
N TYR A 250 -11.26 7.80 -9.64
CA TYR A 250 -9.84 7.85 -10.00
C TYR A 250 -9.42 9.25 -10.43
N LEU A 251 -8.27 9.73 -9.95
CA LEU A 251 -7.70 11.03 -10.28
C LEU A 251 -6.47 10.87 -11.19
N ASP A 252 -6.65 11.06 -12.49
CA ASP A 252 -5.53 11.12 -13.43
C ASP A 252 -4.86 12.50 -13.37
N GLN A 253 -3.54 12.51 -13.21
CA GLN A 253 -2.74 13.73 -13.12
C GLN A 253 -1.97 13.94 -14.44
N ASN A 254 -2.67 14.40 -15.50
CA ASN A 254 -2.13 14.45 -16.87
C ASN A 254 -0.96 15.42 -17.03
N LYS A 255 -1.01 16.53 -16.31
CA LYS A 255 0.09 17.51 -16.24
C LYS A 255 0.10 18.09 -14.84
N VAL A 256 1.21 17.96 -14.14
CA VAL A 256 1.42 18.60 -12.83
C VAL A 256 2.77 19.31 -12.84
N THR A 257 2.75 20.57 -12.47
CA THR A 257 3.92 21.42 -12.27
C THR A 257 3.72 22.28 -11.02
N ASP A 258 4.70 23.08 -10.65
CA ASP A 258 4.57 24.08 -9.59
C ASP A 258 3.64 25.26 -9.97
N LYS A 259 3.28 25.41 -11.26
CA LYS A 259 2.45 26.51 -11.77
C LYS A 259 1.02 26.12 -12.05
N GLU A 260 0.79 24.87 -12.49
CA GLU A 260 -0.52 24.38 -12.89
C GLU A 260 -0.63 22.88 -12.78
N ALA A 261 -1.86 22.39 -12.61
CA ALA A 261 -2.20 20.98 -12.72
C ALA A 261 -3.46 20.80 -13.57
N ASP A 262 -3.35 19.93 -14.59
CA ASP A 262 -4.48 19.46 -15.41
C ASP A 262 -4.82 18.04 -15.00
N LEU A 263 -6.03 17.86 -14.46
CA LEU A 263 -6.49 16.65 -13.83
C LEU A 263 -7.73 16.13 -14.55
N ILE A 264 -7.90 14.80 -14.57
CA ILE A 264 -9.16 14.17 -14.97
C ILE A 264 -9.64 13.30 -13.81
N VAL A 265 -10.84 13.57 -13.33
CA VAL A 265 -11.55 12.70 -12.39
C VAL A 265 -12.39 11.74 -13.20
N ARG A 266 -12.15 10.44 -13.05
CA ARG A 266 -12.98 9.37 -13.64
C ARG A 266 -13.85 8.77 -12.54
N SER A 267 -15.14 8.60 -12.80
CA SER A 267 -16.09 8.04 -11.86
C SER A 267 -16.94 6.98 -12.54
N GLN A 268 -16.95 5.77 -11.99
CA GLN A 268 -17.77 4.67 -12.49
C GLN A 268 -19.18 4.81 -11.90
N VAL A 269 -20.15 5.30 -12.66
CA VAL A 269 -21.53 5.52 -12.21
C VAL A 269 -22.42 4.40 -12.74
N GLU A 270 -23.21 3.78 -11.87
CA GLU A 270 -24.10 2.66 -12.17
C GLU A 270 -25.53 2.97 -11.78
N SER A 271 -26.49 2.50 -12.58
CA SER A 271 -27.92 2.58 -12.32
C SER A 271 -28.52 1.18 -12.19
N TYR A 272 -29.11 0.91 -11.06
CA TYR A 272 -29.98 -0.24 -10.81
C TYR A 272 -31.47 0.16 -10.79
N SER A 273 -31.76 1.41 -11.14
CA SER A 273 -33.11 1.94 -11.28
C SER A 273 -33.84 1.29 -12.47
N ASP A 274 -35.14 1.13 -12.37
CA ASP A 274 -36.02 0.70 -13.47
C ASP A 274 -36.36 1.83 -14.48
N LYS A 275 -35.86 3.05 -14.25
CA LYS A 275 -36.13 4.25 -15.02
C LYS A 275 -34.87 4.95 -15.47
N ASN A 276 -34.91 5.51 -16.66
CA ASN A 276 -33.88 6.45 -17.12
C ASN A 276 -33.95 7.72 -16.28
N GLN A 277 -32.79 8.25 -15.89
CA GLN A 277 -32.71 9.45 -15.06
C GLN A 277 -31.59 10.37 -15.55
N LEU A 278 -31.85 11.68 -15.55
CA LEU A 278 -30.80 12.68 -15.76
C LEU A 278 -29.99 12.78 -14.46
N VAL A 279 -28.68 12.58 -14.57
CA VAL A 279 -27.75 12.69 -13.48
C VAL A 279 -26.67 13.73 -13.78
N GLU A 280 -26.22 14.40 -12.75
CA GLU A 280 -25.01 15.23 -12.77
C GLU A 280 -23.99 14.58 -11.86
N VAL A 281 -22.73 14.59 -12.29
CA VAL A 281 -21.59 14.15 -11.49
C VAL A 281 -20.70 15.35 -11.23
N HIS A 282 -20.63 15.75 -9.98
CA HIS A 282 -19.85 16.89 -9.51
C HIS A 282 -18.54 16.41 -8.93
N ALA A 283 -17.42 16.83 -9.51
CA ALA A 283 -16.08 16.60 -8.94
C ALA A 283 -15.56 17.93 -8.37
N THR A 284 -15.34 17.96 -7.08
CA THR A 284 -14.85 19.14 -6.34
C THR A 284 -13.53 18.81 -5.65
N LEU A 285 -12.52 19.63 -5.92
CA LEU A 285 -11.24 19.58 -5.23
C LEU A 285 -11.21 20.66 -4.14
N LEU A 286 -11.02 20.24 -2.89
CA LEU A 286 -10.99 21.13 -1.72
C LEU A 286 -9.55 21.19 -1.17
N ASP A 287 -9.12 22.34 -0.71
CA ASP A 287 -7.88 22.50 0.03
C ASP A 287 -8.00 21.98 1.48
N LYS A 288 -6.92 22.00 2.22
CA LYS A 288 -6.88 21.55 3.62
C LYS A 288 -7.81 22.32 4.56
N ALA A 289 -8.21 23.55 4.18
CA ALA A 289 -9.16 24.37 4.93
C ALA A 289 -10.62 24.11 4.50
N GLY A 290 -10.86 23.21 3.52
CA GLY A 290 -12.17 22.91 2.98
C GLY A 290 -12.66 23.93 1.93
N LYS A 291 -11.79 24.83 1.46
CA LYS A 291 -12.11 25.79 0.40
C LYS A 291 -12.02 25.10 -0.96
N GLU A 292 -12.99 25.39 -1.82
CA GLU A 292 -13.00 24.92 -3.20
C GLU A 292 -11.82 25.52 -4.00
N VAL A 293 -11.03 24.64 -4.62
CA VAL A 293 -9.87 24.96 -5.45
C VAL A 293 -10.23 24.80 -6.93
N ALA A 294 -10.97 23.76 -7.26
CA ALA A 294 -11.46 23.49 -8.59
C ALA A 294 -12.74 22.66 -8.53
N VAL A 295 -13.65 22.91 -9.46
CA VAL A 295 -14.89 22.16 -9.60
C VAL A 295 -15.17 21.90 -11.08
N ALA A 296 -15.69 20.74 -11.39
CA ALA A 296 -16.22 20.42 -12.71
C ALA A 296 -17.48 19.57 -12.55
N VAL A 297 -18.41 19.81 -13.47
CA VAL A 297 -19.67 19.09 -13.52
C VAL A 297 -19.81 18.50 -14.93
N ASN A 298 -20.16 17.24 -14.98
CA ASN A 298 -20.55 16.52 -16.19
C ASN A 298 -21.77 15.68 -15.86
N GLY A 299 -22.36 15.06 -16.86
CA GLY A 299 -23.49 14.18 -16.67
C GLY A 299 -24.37 14.08 -17.92
N GLY A 300 -25.43 13.33 -17.81
CA GLY A 300 -26.34 13.06 -18.91
C GLY A 300 -27.46 12.12 -18.49
N LEU A 301 -28.16 11.59 -19.52
CA LEU A 301 -29.16 10.57 -19.31
C LEU A 301 -28.50 9.23 -19.01
N LEU A 302 -28.70 8.73 -17.79
CA LEU A 302 -28.30 7.40 -17.39
C LEU A 302 -29.51 6.46 -17.58
N ASN A 303 -29.34 5.44 -18.42
CA ASN A 303 -30.42 4.51 -18.71
C ASN A 303 -30.64 3.54 -17.53
N ALA A 304 -31.82 2.98 -17.45
CA ALA A 304 -32.18 1.94 -16.52
C ALA A 304 -31.26 0.73 -16.67
N GLY A 305 -30.65 0.29 -15.57
CA GLY A 305 -29.76 -0.88 -15.53
C GLY A 305 -28.42 -0.71 -16.23
N ASP A 306 -27.98 0.51 -16.56
CA ASP A 306 -26.76 0.81 -17.31
C ASP A 306 -25.67 1.41 -16.41
N GLY A 307 -24.45 1.51 -16.92
CA GLY A 307 -23.29 2.12 -16.26
C GLY A 307 -22.48 2.97 -17.22
N VAL A 308 -21.85 4.01 -16.70
CA VAL A 308 -21.02 4.94 -17.47
C VAL A 308 -19.79 5.36 -16.69
N GLU A 309 -18.65 5.49 -17.38
CA GLU A 309 -17.50 6.20 -16.83
C GLU A 309 -17.65 7.70 -17.13
N GLU A 310 -17.97 8.48 -16.11
CA GLU A 310 -18.00 9.93 -16.20
C GLU A 310 -16.60 10.52 -16.01
N ARG A 311 -16.30 11.60 -16.77
CA ARG A 311 -14.96 12.23 -16.78
C ARG A 311 -15.09 13.73 -16.61
N GLN A 312 -14.57 14.27 -15.49
CA GLN A 312 -14.52 15.69 -15.19
C GLN A 312 -13.08 16.20 -15.32
N LYS A 313 -12.90 17.32 -16.04
CA LYS A 313 -11.60 17.98 -16.17
C LYS A 313 -11.49 19.09 -15.13
N LEU A 314 -10.48 19.00 -14.27
CA LEU A 314 -10.15 20.04 -13.30
C LEU A 314 -8.84 20.73 -13.70
N HIS A 315 -8.78 22.04 -13.52
CA HIS A 315 -7.57 22.81 -13.70
C HIS A 315 -7.25 23.57 -12.39
N VAL A 316 -6.04 23.43 -11.90
CA VAL A 316 -5.57 24.06 -10.65
C VAL A 316 -4.40 24.96 -10.97
N VAL A 317 -4.52 26.24 -10.63
CA VAL A 317 -3.44 27.22 -10.77
C VAL A 317 -2.62 27.28 -9.49
N MET A 318 -1.28 27.25 -9.60
CA MET A 318 -0.34 27.25 -8.47
C MET A 318 -0.67 26.16 -7.43
N PRO A 319 -0.71 24.87 -7.82
CA PRO A 319 -1.10 23.80 -6.91
C PRO A 319 -0.09 23.66 -5.76
N HIS A 320 -0.59 23.36 -4.57
CA HIS A 320 0.25 22.93 -3.45
C HIS A 320 0.60 21.46 -3.65
N LEU A 321 1.85 21.16 -3.97
CA LEU A 321 2.30 19.82 -4.31
C LEU A 321 2.54 18.96 -3.06
N TRP A 322 2.31 17.66 -3.19
CA TRP A 322 2.74 16.66 -2.22
C TRP A 322 4.26 16.44 -2.38
N ASN A 323 5.05 16.94 -1.44
CA ASN A 323 6.53 16.98 -1.48
C ASN A 323 7.19 15.94 -0.57
N GLY A 324 6.58 14.75 -0.43
CA GLY A 324 7.10 13.73 0.46
C GLY A 324 7.18 14.23 1.92
N ARG A 325 8.17 13.79 2.68
CA ARG A 325 8.34 14.17 4.11
C ARG A 325 8.50 15.67 4.36
N ALA A 326 8.95 16.41 3.38
CA ALA A 326 9.16 17.86 3.54
C ALA A 326 7.83 18.62 3.65
N ASP A 327 6.81 18.16 2.92
CA ASP A 327 5.49 18.79 2.92
C ASP A 327 4.45 17.81 2.31
N PRO A 328 3.86 16.91 3.08
CA PRO A 328 2.91 15.91 2.62
C PRO A 328 1.51 16.51 2.47
N TYR A 329 1.36 17.50 1.61
CA TYR A 329 0.10 18.22 1.45
C TYR A 329 -0.95 17.39 0.72
N LEU A 330 -2.14 17.29 1.29
CA LEU A 330 -3.29 16.58 0.73
C LEU A 330 -4.46 17.52 0.51
N TYR A 331 -5.06 17.41 -0.66
CA TYR A 331 -6.39 17.92 -0.98
C TYR A 331 -7.44 16.88 -0.60
N THR A 332 -8.71 17.30 -0.57
CA THR A 332 -9.86 16.42 -0.51
C THR A 332 -10.57 16.44 -1.86
N LEU A 333 -10.64 15.29 -2.52
CA LEU A 333 -11.47 15.10 -3.72
C LEU A 333 -12.83 14.58 -3.27
N LYS A 334 -13.89 15.33 -3.62
CA LYS A 334 -15.28 14.97 -3.38
C LYS A 334 -15.95 14.75 -4.74
N VAL A 335 -16.57 13.60 -4.93
CA VAL A 335 -17.37 13.28 -6.11
C VAL A 335 -18.79 12.96 -5.69
N GLU A 336 -19.76 13.64 -6.25
CA GLU A 336 -21.20 13.49 -5.94
C GLU A 336 -21.98 13.16 -7.20
N VAL A 337 -22.87 12.19 -7.09
CA VAL A 337 -23.89 11.90 -8.13
C VAL A 337 -25.19 12.55 -7.68
N ILE A 338 -25.72 13.43 -8.50
CA ILE A 338 -26.87 14.26 -8.18
C ILE A 338 -27.96 14.04 -9.23
N ALA A 339 -29.19 13.84 -8.78
CA ALA A 339 -30.37 13.87 -9.61
C ALA A 339 -31.50 14.58 -8.87
N ASP A 340 -32.36 15.30 -9.60
CA ASP A 340 -33.48 16.07 -9.05
C ASP A 340 -33.07 16.96 -7.86
N LYS A 341 -31.86 17.54 -7.89
CA LYS A 341 -31.26 18.36 -6.83
C LYS A 341 -30.95 17.61 -5.54
N GLN A 342 -31.00 16.28 -5.54
CA GLN A 342 -30.63 15.45 -4.40
C GLN A 342 -29.31 14.74 -4.65
N VAL A 343 -28.44 14.70 -3.67
CA VAL A 343 -27.22 13.89 -3.71
C VAL A 343 -27.65 12.44 -3.52
N LEU A 344 -27.49 11.66 -4.58
CA LEU A 344 -27.79 10.22 -4.55
C LEU A 344 -26.61 9.42 -4.00
N ASP A 345 -25.38 9.81 -4.33
CA ASP A 345 -24.19 9.15 -3.83
C ASP A 345 -23.02 10.14 -3.70
N SER A 346 -22.10 9.85 -2.81
CA SER A 346 -20.91 10.69 -2.58
C SER A 346 -19.72 9.85 -2.16
N VAL A 347 -18.59 10.08 -2.84
CA VAL A 347 -17.27 9.54 -2.47
C VAL A 347 -16.35 10.70 -2.13
N VAL A 348 -15.72 10.64 -0.94
CA VAL A 348 -14.79 11.65 -0.46
C VAL A 348 -13.48 10.95 -0.09
N GLN A 349 -12.37 11.46 -0.62
CA GLN A 349 -11.06 10.83 -0.38
C GLN A 349 -9.92 11.86 -0.44
N PRO A 350 -8.81 11.65 0.31
CA PRO A 350 -7.63 12.47 0.20
C PRO A 350 -6.90 12.21 -1.12
N VAL A 351 -6.30 13.25 -1.70
CA VAL A 351 -5.46 13.15 -2.90
C VAL A 351 -4.29 14.12 -2.80
N GLY A 352 -3.14 13.76 -3.35
CA GLY A 352 -1.97 14.63 -3.41
C GLY A 352 -1.54 14.84 -4.86
N LEU A 353 -1.18 16.08 -5.20
CA LEU A 353 -0.72 16.43 -6.54
C LEU A 353 0.81 16.37 -6.58
N ARG A 354 1.37 15.59 -7.49
CA ARG A 354 2.82 15.42 -7.65
C ARG A 354 3.17 14.88 -9.04
N TYR A 355 4.44 15.00 -9.37
CA TYR A 355 5.08 14.27 -10.48
C TYR A 355 6.43 13.73 -10.01
N PHE A 356 6.92 12.69 -10.67
CA PHE A 356 8.18 12.05 -10.33
C PHE A 356 8.80 11.36 -11.52
N THR A 357 10.11 11.15 -11.44
CA THR A 357 10.90 10.45 -12.45
C THR A 357 12.04 9.66 -11.80
N VAL A 358 12.51 8.62 -12.48
CA VAL A 358 13.74 7.92 -12.13
C VAL A 358 14.75 8.12 -13.25
N ASP A 359 15.90 8.68 -12.92
CA ASP A 359 17.01 8.90 -13.82
C ASP A 359 18.08 7.82 -13.57
N PRO A 360 18.61 7.16 -14.60
CA PRO A 360 19.56 6.05 -14.43
C PRO A 360 20.89 6.44 -13.77
N ASP A 361 21.28 7.71 -13.86
CA ASP A 361 22.54 8.20 -13.28
C ASP A 361 22.35 8.94 -11.95
N ARG A 362 21.17 9.54 -11.76
CA ARG A 362 20.91 10.48 -10.66
C ARG A 362 19.85 10.01 -9.67
N GLY A 363 19.15 8.89 -9.94
CA GLY A 363 18.16 8.31 -9.05
C GLY A 363 16.77 8.94 -9.16
N PHE A 364 16.02 8.95 -8.06
CA PHE A 364 14.62 9.37 -8.02
C PHE A 364 14.46 10.86 -7.79
N PHE A 365 13.53 11.47 -8.52
CA PHE A 365 13.16 12.88 -8.40
C PHE A 365 11.67 13.02 -8.12
N LEU A 366 11.32 13.74 -7.07
CA LEU A 366 9.94 14.12 -6.74
C LEU A 366 9.77 15.63 -6.99
N ASN A 367 8.80 16.00 -7.80
CA ASN A 367 8.53 17.40 -8.19
C ASN A 367 9.80 18.13 -8.68
N GLY A 368 10.62 17.41 -9.46
CA GLY A 368 11.87 17.93 -10.03
C GLY A 368 13.05 18.04 -9.05
N LYS A 369 12.87 17.64 -7.79
CA LYS A 369 13.94 17.64 -6.77
C LYS A 369 14.40 16.21 -6.49
N TYR A 370 15.73 16.03 -6.41
CA TYR A 370 16.29 14.74 -6.00
C TYR A 370 15.79 14.33 -4.61
N LEU A 371 15.38 13.10 -4.49
CA LEU A 371 14.99 12.48 -3.22
C LEU A 371 15.67 11.11 -3.12
N ASP A 372 16.57 10.93 -2.16
CA ASP A 372 17.17 9.63 -1.90
C ASP A 372 16.14 8.68 -1.30
N LEU A 373 15.76 7.65 -2.05
CA LEU A 373 14.81 6.65 -1.57
C LEU A 373 15.53 5.55 -0.80
N HIS A 374 15.52 5.69 0.52
CA HIS A 374 16.03 4.71 1.46
C HIS A 374 14.96 4.33 2.48
N GLY A 375 15.00 3.09 2.92
CA GLY A 375 14.04 2.60 3.88
C GLY A 375 14.09 1.10 4.08
N VAL A 376 12.95 0.53 4.39
CA VAL A 376 12.82 -0.86 4.82
C VAL A 376 11.72 -1.60 4.05
N ASN A 377 11.81 -2.92 4.06
CA ASN A 377 10.71 -3.82 3.71
C ASN A 377 9.86 -4.10 4.96
N ARG A 378 8.55 -4.32 4.78
CA ARG A 378 7.65 -4.68 5.87
C ARG A 378 6.73 -5.83 5.51
N HIS A 379 6.77 -6.90 6.32
CA HIS A 379 5.68 -7.86 6.47
C HIS A 379 4.67 -7.37 7.52
N GLN A 380 3.36 -7.67 7.33
CA GLN A 380 2.31 -7.13 8.20
C GLN A 380 2.04 -7.97 9.46
N ASP A 381 2.62 -9.16 9.56
CA ASP A 381 2.35 -10.07 10.67
C ASP A 381 2.97 -9.62 12.00
N ARG A 382 2.37 -10.08 13.09
CA ARG A 382 2.86 -9.85 14.46
C ARG A 382 2.77 -11.13 15.27
N VAL A 383 3.64 -11.20 16.29
CA VAL A 383 3.67 -12.31 17.23
C VAL A 383 2.28 -12.58 17.81
N ASP A 384 1.85 -13.84 17.80
CA ASP A 384 0.59 -14.38 18.31
C ASP A 384 -0.69 -13.82 17.64
N LYS A 385 -0.56 -12.94 16.62
CA LYS A 385 -1.68 -12.37 15.87
C LYS A 385 -1.71 -12.79 14.41
N GLY A 386 -0.56 -13.19 13.85
CA GLY A 386 -0.43 -13.40 12.41
C GLY A 386 -0.81 -12.12 11.66
N TRP A 387 -1.69 -12.21 10.65
CA TRP A 387 -2.16 -11.04 9.89
C TRP A 387 -3.37 -10.31 10.51
N ALA A 388 -3.99 -10.87 11.56
CA ALA A 388 -5.13 -10.25 12.26
C ALA A 388 -4.66 -9.13 13.20
N ILE A 389 -4.02 -8.11 12.64
CA ILE A 389 -3.48 -6.96 13.34
C ILE A 389 -4.51 -5.82 13.45
N SER A 390 -4.43 -5.05 14.53
CA SER A 390 -5.29 -3.89 14.75
C SER A 390 -4.71 -2.63 14.12
N LYS A 391 -5.52 -1.58 13.98
CA LYS A 391 -5.05 -0.24 13.59
C LYS A 391 -3.99 0.32 14.54
N ALA A 392 -4.02 -0.05 15.83
CA ALA A 392 -3.02 0.33 16.81
C ALA A 392 -1.67 -0.39 16.53
N ASP A 393 -1.72 -1.68 16.17
CA ASP A 393 -0.53 -2.43 15.76
C ASP A 393 0.12 -1.83 14.50
N GLU A 394 -0.69 -1.44 13.51
CA GLU A 394 -0.21 -0.75 12.30
C GLU A 394 0.40 0.62 12.64
N ALA A 395 -0.19 1.34 13.59
CA ALA A 395 0.33 2.63 14.03
C ALA A 395 1.70 2.48 14.68
N GLU A 396 1.88 1.50 15.57
CA GLU A 396 3.16 1.22 16.21
C GLU A 396 4.24 0.84 15.20
N ASP A 397 3.93 -0.05 14.25
CA ASP A 397 4.86 -0.41 13.17
C ASP A 397 5.27 0.83 12.35
N PHE A 398 4.29 1.70 12.03
CA PHE A 398 4.53 2.90 11.26
C PHE A 398 5.37 3.93 12.01
N ASP A 399 5.10 4.11 13.30
CA ASP A 399 5.84 5.04 14.16
C ASP A 399 7.32 4.64 14.26
N LEU A 400 7.60 3.34 14.39
CA LEU A 400 8.97 2.81 14.38
C LEU A 400 9.71 3.08 13.05
N ILE A 401 9.02 2.93 11.92
CA ILE A 401 9.56 3.22 10.58
C ILE A 401 9.79 4.72 10.39
N ASN A 402 8.84 5.53 10.85
CA ASN A 402 8.93 6.99 10.78
C ASN A 402 10.06 7.54 11.68
N GLU A 403 10.21 7.01 12.89
CA GLU A 403 11.31 7.31 13.83
C GLU A 403 12.67 6.96 13.23
N LEU A 404 12.76 5.85 12.48
CA LEU A 404 13.99 5.43 11.81
C LEU A 404 14.49 6.45 10.78
N GLY A 405 13.59 7.28 10.23
CA GLY A 405 13.91 8.30 9.24
C GLY A 405 13.76 7.83 7.79
N CYS A 406 13.02 6.75 7.53
CA CYS A 406 12.79 6.25 6.17
C CYS A 406 12.17 7.31 5.26
N SER A 407 12.72 7.51 4.07
CA SER A 407 12.12 8.33 3.00
C SER A 407 11.15 7.52 2.14
N ALA A 408 11.33 6.20 2.13
CA ALA A 408 10.51 5.27 1.36
C ALA A 408 10.28 3.94 2.11
N ILE A 409 9.29 3.18 1.64
CA ILE A 409 9.00 1.83 2.13
C ILE A 409 8.61 0.91 0.97
N ARG A 410 9.12 -0.32 0.97
CA ARG A 410 8.61 -1.40 0.13
C ARG A 410 7.67 -2.27 0.95
N VAL A 411 6.41 -2.33 0.57
CA VAL A 411 5.41 -3.15 1.25
C VAL A 411 5.38 -4.54 0.63
N SER A 412 6.30 -5.36 1.08
CA SER A 412 6.53 -6.71 0.58
C SER A 412 5.67 -7.75 1.31
N HIS A 413 5.23 -8.78 0.63
CA HIS A 413 5.23 -8.97 -0.83
C HIS A 413 3.81 -8.93 -1.36
N TYR A 414 2.93 -8.11 -0.74
CA TYR A 414 1.48 -8.11 -0.97
C TYR A 414 0.86 -6.77 -0.55
N GLN A 415 -0.33 -6.53 -1.08
CA GLN A 415 -1.11 -5.35 -0.73
C GLN A 415 -1.36 -5.27 0.79
N GLN A 416 -1.04 -4.13 1.38
CA GLN A 416 -1.33 -3.81 2.77
C GLN A 416 -2.76 -3.23 2.92
N SER A 417 -3.18 -2.93 4.16
CA SER A 417 -4.43 -2.23 4.44
C SER A 417 -4.44 -0.82 3.82
N SER A 418 -5.61 -0.28 3.49
CA SER A 418 -5.70 1.10 3.00
C SER A 418 -5.18 2.12 4.04
N SER A 419 -5.41 1.85 5.33
CA SER A 419 -4.90 2.69 6.43
C SER A 419 -3.37 2.81 6.44
N TRP A 420 -2.66 1.80 5.95
CA TRP A 420 -1.20 1.85 5.81
C TRP A 420 -0.77 2.88 4.76
N TYR A 421 -1.41 2.87 3.58
CA TYR A 421 -1.12 3.84 2.52
C TYR A 421 -1.57 5.25 2.90
N ASP A 422 -2.71 5.39 3.62
CA ASP A 422 -3.14 6.68 4.18
C ASP A 422 -2.07 7.30 5.08
N LYS A 423 -1.40 6.49 5.92
CA LYS A 423 -0.27 6.96 6.75
C LYS A 423 0.92 7.37 5.92
N CYS A 424 1.26 6.63 4.86
CA CYS A 424 2.32 7.02 3.92
C CYS A 424 2.01 8.37 3.26
N ASP A 425 0.77 8.60 2.84
CA ASP A 425 0.33 9.87 2.25
C ASP A 425 0.47 11.03 3.22
N GLN A 426 0.03 10.84 4.47
CA GLN A 426 0.02 11.86 5.53
C GLN A 426 1.41 12.22 6.04
N THR A 427 2.35 11.30 5.99
CA THR A 427 3.72 11.49 6.50
C THR A 427 4.75 11.74 5.40
N GLY A 428 4.36 11.54 4.14
CA GLY A 428 5.21 11.78 2.99
C GLY A 428 6.25 10.69 2.72
N ILE A 429 6.04 9.47 3.24
CA ILE A 429 6.89 8.31 2.93
C ILE A 429 6.48 7.74 1.58
N VAL A 430 7.41 7.71 0.61
CA VAL A 430 7.16 7.11 -0.71
C VAL A 430 6.96 5.60 -0.57
N ALA A 431 5.92 5.06 -1.22
CA ALA A 431 5.60 3.64 -1.16
C ALA A 431 5.81 2.93 -2.51
N TRP A 432 6.42 1.76 -2.42
CA TRP A 432 6.38 0.73 -3.46
C TRP A 432 5.36 -0.32 -3.04
N ALA A 433 4.21 -0.34 -3.71
CA ALA A 433 3.16 -1.32 -3.49
C ALA A 433 3.34 -2.52 -4.43
N GLU A 434 3.19 -3.73 -3.89
CA GLU A 434 3.48 -4.98 -4.60
C GLU A 434 2.33 -5.95 -4.47
N PHE A 435 2.00 -6.68 -5.55
CA PHE A 435 1.04 -7.78 -5.48
C PHE A 435 1.77 -9.13 -5.30
N PRO A 436 1.13 -10.17 -4.78
CA PRO A 436 1.82 -11.33 -4.21
C PRO A 436 2.30 -12.35 -5.23
N PHE A 437 2.92 -11.94 -6.33
CA PHE A 437 3.57 -12.86 -7.25
C PHE A 437 5.00 -13.15 -6.81
N VAL A 438 5.14 -14.14 -5.93
CA VAL A 438 6.40 -14.60 -5.35
C VAL A 438 6.60 -16.08 -5.68
N GLY A 439 7.82 -16.47 -6.05
CA GLY A 439 8.19 -17.87 -6.28
C GLY A 439 7.73 -18.43 -7.63
N GLU A 440 7.23 -19.67 -7.63
CA GLU A 440 6.95 -20.42 -8.86
C GLU A 440 5.74 -19.87 -9.64
N ALA A 441 5.94 -19.61 -10.93
CA ALA A 441 4.88 -19.33 -11.88
C ALA A 441 4.30 -20.62 -12.45
N SER A 442 2.98 -20.75 -12.38
CA SER A 442 2.27 -21.84 -13.05
C SER A 442 1.87 -21.44 -14.47
N SER A 443 1.93 -22.39 -15.39
CA SER A 443 1.39 -22.21 -16.76
C SER A 443 -0.12 -22.40 -16.84
N ALA A 444 -0.79 -22.73 -15.74
CA ALA A 444 -2.24 -22.89 -15.69
C ALA A 444 -2.94 -21.54 -16.00
N PRO A 445 -3.93 -21.51 -16.88
CA PRO A 445 -4.65 -20.26 -17.22
C PRO A 445 -5.24 -19.58 -15.98
N GLU A 446 -5.76 -20.35 -15.01
CA GLU A 446 -6.33 -19.82 -13.77
C GLU A 446 -5.29 -19.03 -12.96
N PHE A 447 -4.05 -19.50 -12.88
CA PHE A 447 -2.96 -18.78 -12.23
C PHE A 447 -2.70 -17.42 -12.88
N THR A 448 -2.60 -17.43 -14.22
CA THR A 448 -2.32 -16.21 -15.00
C THR A 448 -3.44 -15.18 -14.87
N GLU A 449 -4.70 -15.60 -15.01
CA GLU A 449 -5.83 -14.68 -14.91
C GLU A 449 -6.01 -14.15 -13.47
N ASN A 450 -5.80 -14.98 -12.46
CA ASN A 450 -5.84 -14.54 -11.08
C ASN A 450 -4.70 -13.54 -10.76
N ALA A 451 -3.48 -13.78 -11.27
CA ALA A 451 -2.37 -12.81 -11.12
C ALA A 451 -2.73 -11.44 -11.73
N LYS A 452 -3.30 -11.43 -12.94
CA LYS A 452 -3.76 -10.21 -13.59
C LYS A 452 -4.87 -9.51 -12.82
N GLN A 453 -5.81 -10.27 -12.24
CA GLN A 453 -6.87 -9.73 -11.41
C GLN A 453 -6.31 -9.07 -10.15
N GLN A 454 -5.46 -9.76 -9.39
CA GLN A 454 -4.86 -9.23 -8.16
C GLN A 454 -4.05 -7.95 -8.43
N LEU A 455 -3.34 -7.86 -9.56
CA LEU A 455 -2.63 -6.64 -9.94
C LEU A 455 -3.59 -5.48 -10.26
N ARG A 456 -4.70 -5.73 -10.97
CA ARG A 456 -5.72 -4.70 -11.22
C ARG A 456 -6.38 -4.22 -9.92
N GLU A 457 -6.67 -5.13 -9.01
CA GLU A 457 -7.21 -4.82 -7.68
C GLU A 457 -6.23 -3.94 -6.90
N LEU A 458 -4.95 -4.31 -6.84
CA LEU A 458 -3.92 -3.49 -6.19
C LEU A 458 -3.91 -2.07 -6.74
N ILE A 459 -3.87 -1.91 -8.07
CA ILE A 459 -3.77 -0.61 -8.72
C ILE A 459 -5.04 0.21 -8.51
N ARG A 460 -6.22 -0.36 -8.76
CA ARG A 460 -7.49 0.37 -8.69
C ARG A 460 -7.85 0.77 -7.27
N GLN A 461 -7.65 -0.12 -6.29
CA GLN A 461 -7.95 0.18 -4.89
C GLN A 461 -7.06 1.28 -4.32
N ASN A 462 -5.83 1.40 -4.82
CA ASN A 462 -4.84 2.32 -4.28
C ASN A 462 -4.46 3.46 -5.25
N TYR A 463 -5.27 3.68 -6.29
CA TYR A 463 -4.97 4.59 -7.39
C TYR A 463 -4.70 6.03 -6.94
N ASN A 464 -5.42 6.51 -5.93
CA ASN A 464 -5.39 7.91 -5.53
C ASN A 464 -4.36 8.25 -4.43
N HIS A 465 -3.63 7.24 -3.90
CA HIS A 465 -2.58 7.47 -2.91
C HIS A 465 -1.36 8.16 -3.54
N PRO A 466 -1.03 9.42 -3.18
CA PRO A 466 0.14 10.11 -3.71
C PRO A 466 1.47 9.46 -3.30
N ALA A 467 1.52 8.82 -2.15
CA ALA A 467 2.72 8.14 -1.66
C ALA A 467 3.15 6.98 -2.58
N ILE A 468 2.21 6.29 -3.22
CA ILE A 468 2.55 5.20 -4.13
C ILE A 468 3.12 5.79 -5.42
N CYS A 469 4.38 5.50 -5.70
CA CYS A 469 5.07 5.86 -6.94
C CYS A 469 5.40 4.63 -7.80
N PHE A 470 5.38 3.44 -7.21
CA PHE A 470 5.84 2.22 -7.86
C PHE A 470 4.82 1.08 -7.68
N TRP A 471 4.54 0.38 -8.79
CA TRP A 471 3.78 -0.87 -8.83
C TRP A 471 4.71 -2.05 -9.03
N GLY A 472 4.89 -2.87 -7.99
CA GLY A 472 5.67 -4.11 -8.05
C GLY A 472 4.89 -5.22 -8.73
N VAL A 473 5.44 -5.76 -9.84
CA VAL A 473 4.78 -6.80 -10.64
C VAL A 473 5.27 -8.22 -10.31
N GLY A 474 6.15 -8.37 -9.34
CA GLY A 474 6.60 -9.68 -8.85
C GLY A 474 7.92 -9.62 -8.10
N ASN A 475 8.22 -10.70 -7.38
CA ASN A 475 9.44 -10.89 -6.60
C ASN A 475 10.01 -12.29 -6.81
N GLU A 476 11.30 -12.39 -7.18
CA GLU A 476 12.05 -13.63 -7.29
C GLU A 476 11.29 -14.77 -8.02
N THR A 477 10.61 -14.42 -9.11
CA THR A 477 9.74 -15.37 -9.80
C THR A 477 10.54 -16.45 -10.53
N ARG A 478 10.01 -17.68 -10.53
CA ARG A 478 10.60 -18.88 -11.12
C ARG A 478 9.65 -19.54 -12.10
N GLY A 479 10.18 -20.50 -12.85
CA GLY A 479 9.42 -21.29 -13.79
C GLY A 479 9.37 -20.70 -15.20
N THR A 480 9.05 -21.54 -16.18
CA THR A 480 9.07 -21.18 -17.61
C THR A 480 7.99 -20.16 -18.01
N ALA A 481 6.92 -20.06 -17.22
CA ALA A 481 5.85 -19.10 -17.45
C ALA A 481 6.16 -17.69 -16.91
N ALA A 482 7.17 -17.54 -16.05
CA ALA A 482 7.41 -16.29 -15.31
C ALA A 482 7.75 -15.12 -16.23
N ASP A 483 8.63 -15.32 -17.22
CA ASP A 483 9.09 -14.27 -18.13
C ASP A 483 7.92 -13.63 -18.91
N LYS A 484 7.09 -14.49 -19.53
CA LYS A 484 5.89 -14.04 -20.24
C LYS A 484 4.92 -13.32 -19.32
N LEU A 485 4.67 -13.87 -18.13
CA LEU A 485 3.71 -13.30 -17.20
C LEU A 485 4.18 -11.94 -16.66
N ILE A 486 5.45 -11.76 -16.34
CA ILE A 486 5.99 -10.44 -15.94
C ILE A 486 5.80 -9.42 -17.04
N THR A 487 6.02 -9.79 -18.32
CA THR A 487 5.77 -8.90 -19.47
C THR A 487 4.29 -8.46 -19.54
N GLU A 488 3.38 -9.41 -19.40
CA GLU A 488 1.94 -9.14 -19.42
C GLU A 488 1.52 -8.25 -18.24
N LEU A 489 2.04 -8.52 -17.04
CA LEU A 489 1.74 -7.74 -15.84
C LEU A 489 2.30 -6.31 -15.92
N ALA A 490 3.52 -6.12 -16.42
CA ALA A 490 4.07 -4.78 -16.66
C ALA A 490 3.22 -3.99 -17.66
N THR A 491 2.75 -4.66 -18.74
CA THR A 491 1.82 -4.06 -19.71
C THR A 491 0.50 -3.66 -19.06
N ILE A 492 -0.07 -4.52 -18.21
CA ILE A 492 -1.32 -4.23 -17.49
C ILE A 492 -1.11 -3.07 -16.52
N ALA A 493 -0.01 -3.05 -15.75
CA ALA A 493 0.27 -1.96 -14.84
C ALA A 493 0.27 -0.61 -15.57
N LYS A 494 0.96 -0.52 -16.72
CA LYS A 494 1.03 0.69 -17.54
C LYS A 494 -0.31 1.07 -18.16
N ALA A 495 -1.12 0.09 -18.57
CA ALA A 495 -2.46 0.32 -19.12
C ALA A 495 -3.47 0.80 -18.07
N GLN A 496 -3.35 0.31 -16.82
CA GLN A 496 -4.20 0.73 -15.71
C GLN A 496 -3.78 2.10 -15.16
N ASP A 497 -2.47 2.37 -15.11
CA ASP A 497 -1.90 3.59 -14.57
C ASP A 497 -0.65 4.00 -15.37
N ALA A 498 -0.84 4.92 -16.29
CA ALA A 498 0.24 5.41 -17.15
C ALA A 498 1.27 6.28 -16.42
N GLN A 499 0.99 6.73 -15.20
CA GLN A 499 1.80 7.71 -14.48
C GLN A 499 2.80 7.05 -13.53
N ARG A 500 2.39 5.98 -12.84
CA ARG A 500 3.27 5.28 -11.91
C ARG A 500 4.19 4.31 -12.64
N ILE A 501 5.32 4.08 -12.02
CA ILE A 501 6.42 3.29 -12.57
C ILE A 501 6.24 1.82 -12.19
N SER A 502 6.34 0.93 -13.16
CA SER A 502 6.38 -0.51 -12.92
C SER A 502 7.78 -0.95 -12.52
N THR A 503 7.87 -1.87 -11.54
CA THR A 503 9.13 -2.43 -11.06
C THR A 503 9.03 -3.92 -10.77
N TYR A 504 10.17 -4.60 -10.79
CA TYR A 504 10.32 -6.02 -10.49
C TYR A 504 11.52 -6.26 -9.57
N ALA A 505 11.33 -7.04 -8.51
CA ALA A 505 12.39 -7.43 -7.59
C ALA A 505 13.01 -8.78 -8.00
N SER A 506 14.30 -8.77 -8.32
CA SER A 506 15.01 -9.93 -8.87
C SER A 506 16.20 -10.33 -8.01
N ASP A 507 16.41 -11.63 -7.82
CA ASP A 507 17.65 -12.19 -7.26
C ASP A 507 18.62 -12.71 -8.34
N GLU A 508 18.22 -12.60 -9.63
CA GLU A 508 18.99 -13.03 -10.82
C GLU A 508 19.41 -11.81 -11.65
N ARG A 509 20.65 -11.35 -11.53
CA ARG A 509 21.14 -10.12 -12.17
C ARG A 509 21.09 -10.13 -13.71
N ASP A 510 21.30 -11.29 -14.31
CA ASP A 510 21.40 -11.45 -15.77
C ASP A 510 20.13 -12.04 -16.41
N SER A 511 19.01 -12.07 -15.67
CA SER A 511 17.74 -12.60 -16.17
C SER A 511 17.06 -11.64 -17.15
N PRO A 512 16.52 -12.12 -18.27
CA PRO A 512 15.72 -11.29 -19.20
C PRO A 512 14.52 -10.62 -18.52
N LYS A 513 13.93 -11.25 -17.51
CA LYS A 513 12.78 -10.72 -16.72
C LYS A 513 13.04 -9.33 -16.15
N ASN A 514 14.30 -9.00 -15.88
CA ASN A 514 14.70 -7.73 -15.26
C ASN A 514 14.36 -6.50 -16.12
N TRP A 515 14.15 -6.69 -17.41
CA TRP A 515 14.04 -5.58 -18.37
C TRP A 515 12.64 -5.42 -18.97
N HIS A 516 11.63 -6.07 -18.38
CA HIS A 516 10.23 -5.91 -18.80
C HIS A 516 9.50 -4.78 -18.07
N THR A 517 10.06 -4.29 -16.97
CA THR A 517 9.53 -3.14 -16.20
C THR A 517 10.35 -1.88 -16.46
N GLU A 518 9.78 -0.72 -16.11
CA GLU A 518 10.44 0.57 -16.33
C GLU A 518 11.70 0.75 -15.49
N VAL A 519 11.70 0.17 -14.29
CA VAL A 519 12.88 0.07 -13.40
C VAL A 519 12.98 -1.35 -12.85
N VAL A 520 14.18 -1.75 -12.42
CA VAL A 520 14.42 -3.06 -11.80
C VAL A 520 15.10 -2.88 -10.46
N ASP A 521 14.89 -3.85 -9.56
CA ASP A 521 15.52 -3.86 -8.26
C ASP A 521 16.07 -5.24 -7.94
N PHE A 522 17.19 -5.28 -7.21
CA PHE A 522 17.87 -6.53 -6.91
C PHE A 522 17.78 -6.88 -5.43
N ASN A 523 17.39 -8.15 -5.16
CA ASN A 523 17.55 -8.79 -3.87
C ASN A 523 19.03 -9.25 -3.76
N TYR A 524 19.87 -8.43 -3.12
CA TYR A 524 21.30 -8.69 -3.07
C TYR A 524 21.80 -8.94 -1.65
N TYR A 525 22.24 -10.16 -1.41
CA TYR A 525 22.67 -10.61 -0.08
C TYR A 525 24.17 -11.02 -0.07
N GLY A 526 25.03 -10.20 -0.67
CA GLY A 526 26.48 -10.36 -0.58
C GLY A 526 26.98 -10.25 0.86
N GLY A 527 27.79 -11.21 1.32
CA GLY A 527 28.20 -11.28 2.71
C GLY A 527 27.17 -11.93 3.65
N TRP A 528 26.02 -12.38 3.14
CA TRP A 528 25.08 -13.18 3.91
C TRP A 528 24.88 -14.57 3.29
N TYR A 529 24.11 -14.69 2.19
CA TYR A 529 23.91 -16.00 1.54
C TYR A 529 25.07 -16.40 0.61
N LYS A 530 25.79 -15.45 0.06
CA LYS A 530 26.90 -15.69 -0.88
C LYS A 530 27.92 -14.56 -0.85
N GLY A 531 29.16 -14.86 -1.29
CA GLY A 531 30.22 -13.86 -1.44
C GLY A 531 30.60 -13.15 -0.14
N GLN A 532 31.19 -11.98 -0.31
CA GLN A 532 31.59 -11.10 0.79
C GLN A 532 30.80 -9.78 0.72
N MET A 533 30.60 -9.09 1.87
CA MET A 533 29.99 -7.76 1.86
C MET A 533 30.78 -6.76 1.01
N THR A 534 32.10 -6.96 0.89
CA THR A 534 33.01 -6.14 0.07
C THR A 534 32.83 -6.28 -1.42
N ASP A 535 31.99 -7.22 -1.89
CA ASP A 535 31.68 -7.39 -3.32
C ASP A 535 30.64 -6.36 -3.81
N LEU A 536 29.93 -5.69 -2.89
CA LEU A 536 28.84 -4.77 -3.20
C LEU A 536 29.25 -3.62 -4.15
N PRO A 537 30.34 -2.86 -3.89
CA PRO A 537 30.72 -1.76 -4.79
C PRO A 537 30.93 -2.22 -6.23
N MET A 538 31.69 -3.30 -6.42
CA MET A 538 31.97 -3.85 -7.73
C MET A 538 30.70 -4.30 -8.44
N MET A 539 29.78 -4.97 -7.72
CA MET A 539 28.49 -5.40 -8.27
C MET A 539 27.66 -4.21 -8.77
N LEU A 540 27.55 -3.15 -7.98
CA LEU A 540 26.77 -1.95 -8.33
C LEU A 540 27.39 -1.23 -9.54
N ASP A 541 28.70 -0.97 -9.50
CA ASP A 541 29.41 -0.22 -10.53
C ASP A 541 29.44 -1.00 -11.87
N GLU A 542 29.56 -2.33 -11.85
CA GLU A 542 29.43 -3.18 -13.04
C GLU A 542 28.02 -3.17 -13.63
N MET A 543 26.99 -3.28 -12.80
CA MET A 543 25.60 -3.23 -13.26
C MET A 543 25.29 -1.89 -13.93
N HIS A 544 25.67 -0.80 -13.31
CA HIS A 544 25.50 0.54 -13.89
C HIS A 544 26.23 0.70 -15.22
N LYS A 545 27.48 0.22 -15.30
CA LYS A 545 28.27 0.25 -16.54
C LYS A 545 27.67 -0.60 -17.66
N ARG A 546 27.14 -1.79 -17.33
CA ARG A 546 26.53 -2.70 -18.33
C ARG A 546 25.16 -2.22 -18.82
N HIS A 547 24.39 -1.54 -17.96
CA HIS A 547 23.02 -1.12 -18.23
C HIS A 547 22.81 0.39 -17.99
N PRO A 548 23.56 1.28 -18.69
CA PRO A 548 23.61 2.71 -18.36
C PRO A 548 22.31 3.48 -18.65
N ARG A 549 21.32 2.84 -19.31
CA ARG A 549 20.01 3.45 -19.57
C ARG A 549 18.89 2.88 -18.71
N ASN A 550 19.17 1.84 -17.93
CA ASN A 550 18.16 1.13 -17.16
C ASN A 550 18.35 1.46 -15.67
N PRO A 551 17.45 2.22 -15.07
CA PRO A 551 17.54 2.48 -13.64
C PRO A 551 17.41 1.18 -12.84
N PHE A 552 18.28 1.00 -11.86
CA PHE A 552 18.20 -0.13 -10.94
C PHE A 552 18.41 0.29 -9.49
N GLY A 553 17.86 -0.52 -8.57
CA GLY A 553 17.96 -0.32 -7.14
C GLY A 553 18.25 -1.61 -6.39
N LEU A 554 18.21 -1.53 -5.07
CA LEU A 554 18.24 -2.68 -4.17
C LEU A 554 16.91 -2.79 -3.43
N SER A 555 16.09 -3.76 -3.86
CA SER A 555 14.83 -4.10 -3.20
C SER A 555 15.04 -4.80 -1.87
N GLU A 556 16.14 -5.54 -1.72
CA GLU A 556 16.45 -6.23 -0.48
C GLU A 556 17.96 -6.38 -0.26
N TYR A 557 18.40 -6.08 0.97
CA TYR A 557 19.71 -6.45 1.50
C TYR A 557 19.66 -6.54 3.02
N GLY A 558 20.45 -7.43 3.61
CA GLY A 558 20.51 -7.58 5.06
C GLY A 558 21.14 -8.90 5.52
N ALA A 559 21.14 -9.11 6.83
CA ALA A 559 21.62 -10.31 7.50
C ALA A 559 20.73 -10.65 8.70
N GLY A 560 20.64 -11.93 9.05
CA GLY A 560 19.97 -12.37 10.27
C GLY A 560 20.71 -11.96 11.53
N ALA A 561 19.99 -11.76 12.62
CA ALA A 561 20.56 -11.49 13.95
C ALA A 561 19.63 -11.91 15.08
N SER A 562 20.17 -12.67 16.02
CA SER A 562 19.56 -12.91 17.32
C SER A 562 20.10 -11.92 18.35
N ILE A 563 19.21 -11.39 19.17
CA ILE A 563 19.57 -10.54 20.33
C ILE A 563 20.19 -11.33 21.48
N LEU A 564 20.24 -12.66 21.37
CA LEU A 564 20.78 -13.58 22.36
C LEU A 564 22.13 -14.20 21.93
N GLN A 565 22.56 -13.93 20.70
CA GLN A 565 23.78 -14.52 20.14
C GLN A 565 24.78 -13.44 19.80
N HIS A 566 25.98 -13.59 20.30
CA HIS A 566 27.02 -12.57 20.26
C HIS A 566 28.36 -13.15 19.86
N GLN A 567 29.22 -12.36 19.20
CA GLN A 567 30.52 -12.79 18.76
C GLN A 567 31.56 -11.66 18.77
N GLU A 568 32.71 -11.93 19.38
CA GLU A 568 33.91 -11.09 19.33
C GLU A 568 35.19 -11.96 19.21
N PRO A 569 36.00 -11.81 18.12
CA PRO A 569 35.88 -10.93 16.98
C PRO A 569 34.75 -11.35 16.03
N VAL A 570 34.22 -10.38 15.25
CA VAL A 570 33.07 -10.56 14.39
C VAL A 570 33.46 -11.21 13.05
N TYR A 571 32.94 -12.40 12.76
CA TYR A 571 33.10 -13.14 11.51
C TYR A 571 31.75 -13.37 10.83
N GLN A 572 31.77 -13.60 9.52
CA GLN A 572 30.59 -13.97 8.75
C GLN A 572 30.05 -15.32 9.23
N PRO A 573 28.80 -15.39 9.71
CA PRO A 573 28.19 -16.66 10.09
C PRO A 573 27.71 -17.43 8.86
N VAL A 574 27.37 -18.69 9.05
CA VAL A 574 26.71 -19.49 8.03
C VAL A 574 25.20 -19.16 8.04
N ALA A 575 24.71 -18.52 7.00
CA ALA A 575 23.34 -17.95 6.93
C ALA A 575 22.21 -18.95 7.20
N LYS A 576 22.43 -20.25 6.93
CA LYS A 576 21.45 -21.32 7.18
C LYS A 576 21.67 -22.04 8.53
N ALA A 577 22.63 -21.57 9.34
CA ALA A 577 22.91 -22.15 10.65
C ALA A 577 22.00 -21.52 11.75
N ARG A 578 22.14 -22.07 12.95
CA ARG A 578 21.41 -21.61 14.15
C ARG A 578 22.07 -20.42 14.86
N PHE A 579 23.24 -19.99 14.40
CA PHE A 579 24.03 -18.95 15.07
C PHE A 579 24.13 -17.70 14.18
N HIS A 580 23.40 -16.65 14.56
CA HIS A 580 23.34 -15.34 13.89
C HIS A 580 23.68 -14.23 14.89
N PRO A 581 24.96 -13.91 15.10
CA PRO A 581 25.36 -12.90 16.08
C PRO A 581 24.95 -11.50 15.64
N GLU A 582 24.40 -10.72 16.57
CA GLU A 582 23.90 -9.37 16.35
C GLU A 582 24.98 -8.43 15.79
N GLU A 583 26.22 -8.58 16.23
CA GLU A 583 27.36 -7.77 15.82
C GLU A 583 27.67 -7.94 14.32
N TYR A 584 27.37 -9.11 13.74
CA TYR A 584 27.56 -9.30 12.30
C TYR A 584 26.52 -8.56 11.47
N GLN A 585 25.26 -8.58 11.88
CA GLN A 585 24.21 -7.79 11.23
C GLN A 585 24.60 -6.30 11.23
N ALA A 586 24.98 -5.76 12.39
CA ALA A 586 25.40 -4.38 12.52
C ALA A 586 26.56 -4.04 11.56
N LYS A 587 27.62 -4.89 11.53
CA LYS A 587 28.78 -4.72 10.67
C LYS A 587 28.42 -4.73 9.17
N LEU A 588 27.51 -5.62 8.74
CA LEU A 588 27.07 -5.71 7.36
C LEU A 588 26.31 -4.43 6.97
N HIS A 589 25.37 -3.99 7.80
CA HIS A 589 24.57 -2.78 7.54
C HIS A 589 25.42 -1.50 7.57
N GLU A 590 26.43 -1.42 8.46
CA GLU A 590 27.43 -0.35 8.46
C GLU A 590 28.13 -0.26 7.10
N TYR A 591 28.62 -1.38 6.59
CA TYR A 591 29.34 -1.42 5.31
C TYR A 591 28.42 -1.08 4.13
N TYR A 592 27.24 -1.69 4.06
CA TYR A 592 26.31 -1.49 2.97
C TYR A 592 25.89 -0.02 2.84
N TRP A 593 25.49 0.62 3.94
CA TRP A 593 25.06 2.01 3.88
C TRP A 593 26.20 2.97 3.51
N GLN A 594 27.42 2.74 4.01
CA GLN A 594 28.57 3.54 3.60
C GLN A 594 28.87 3.45 2.10
N VAL A 595 28.58 2.32 1.46
CA VAL A 595 28.69 2.15 0.00
C VAL A 595 27.52 2.79 -0.75
N LEU A 596 26.30 2.63 -0.25
CA LEU A 596 25.08 3.03 -0.95
C LEU A 596 24.80 4.53 -0.91
N LYS A 597 25.13 5.22 0.19
CA LYS A 597 24.82 6.66 0.38
C LYS A 597 25.45 7.56 -0.68
N ASP A 598 26.58 7.17 -1.24
CA ASP A 598 27.34 7.94 -2.22
C ASP A 598 27.08 7.48 -3.68
N ARG A 599 26.01 6.66 -3.90
CA ARG A 599 25.61 6.13 -5.21
C ARG A 599 24.18 6.51 -5.57
N PRO A 600 23.92 7.74 -6.01
CA PRO A 600 22.57 8.20 -6.36
C PRO A 600 21.94 7.41 -7.50
N TYR A 601 22.74 6.82 -8.42
CA TYR A 601 22.24 5.98 -9.50
C TYR A 601 21.57 4.68 -9.01
N VAL A 602 21.80 4.24 -7.75
CA VAL A 602 20.99 3.22 -7.07
C VAL A 602 19.75 3.91 -6.56
N TRP A 603 18.68 3.91 -7.38
CA TRP A 603 17.52 4.76 -7.17
C TRP A 603 16.72 4.40 -5.90
N SER A 604 16.80 3.15 -5.44
CA SER A 604 16.13 2.65 -4.23
C SER A 604 17.08 1.82 -3.38
N LYS A 605 16.91 1.86 -2.04
CA LYS A 605 17.80 1.20 -1.08
C LYS A 605 16.98 0.67 0.10
N PHE A 606 16.45 -0.58 -0.02
CA PHE A 606 15.56 -1.16 0.97
C PHE A 606 16.19 -2.27 1.78
N VAL A 607 16.25 -2.07 3.10
CA VAL A 607 16.71 -3.08 4.05
C VAL A 607 15.70 -4.22 4.16
N TRP A 608 16.15 -5.46 4.09
CA TRP A 608 15.36 -6.62 4.47
C TRP A 608 15.71 -7.04 5.90
N CYS A 609 14.85 -6.73 6.87
CA CYS A 609 13.60 -6.03 6.80
C CYS A 609 13.39 -5.19 8.07
N MET A 610 12.26 -4.53 8.24
CA MET A 610 12.02 -3.73 9.46
C MET A 610 11.85 -4.58 10.70
N PHE A 611 11.07 -5.65 10.60
CA PHE A 611 10.73 -6.53 11.73
C PHE A 611 11.11 -7.97 11.41
N ASP A 612 11.53 -8.73 12.41
CA ASP A 612 11.47 -10.17 12.32
C ASP A 612 10.02 -10.60 12.05
N PHE A 613 9.80 -11.69 11.32
CA PHE A 613 8.48 -12.13 10.92
C PHE A 613 8.36 -13.64 10.84
N ALA A 614 7.11 -14.15 10.81
CA ALA A 614 6.83 -15.57 10.75
C ALA A 614 7.15 -16.17 9.37
N SER A 615 7.95 -17.20 9.38
CA SER A 615 8.25 -18.07 8.25
C SER A 615 8.41 -19.50 8.77
N ASP A 616 7.29 -20.20 8.90
CA ASP A 616 7.20 -21.47 9.63
C ASP A 616 8.16 -22.56 9.11
N GLY A 617 8.47 -22.52 7.83
CA GLY A 617 9.44 -23.43 7.21
C GLY A 617 10.91 -23.16 7.54
N ARG A 618 11.26 -22.04 8.19
CA ARG A 618 12.65 -21.71 8.50
C ARG A 618 13.12 -22.45 9.76
N ASN A 619 14.35 -22.99 9.65
CA ASN A 619 15.05 -23.64 10.79
C ASN A 619 16.47 -23.10 10.92
N GLU A 620 16.62 -21.79 10.95
CA GLU A 620 17.87 -21.03 11.08
C GLU A 620 17.70 -19.97 12.18
N GLY A 621 18.79 -19.33 12.59
CA GLY A 621 18.77 -18.41 13.73
C GLY A 621 18.49 -19.10 15.06
N ASP A 622 18.20 -18.34 16.10
CA ASP A 622 17.95 -18.86 17.45
C ASP A 622 16.56 -19.52 17.60
N GLN A 623 15.57 -19.07 16.80
CA GLN A 623 14.20 -19.58 16.85
C GLN A 623 13.73 -20.12 15.49
N PRO A 624 13.30 -21.40 15.41
CA PRO A 624 12.60 -21.90 14.24
C PRO A 624 11.32 -21.11 13.95
N GLY A 625 10.85 -21.18 12.71
CA GLY A 625 9.61 -20.52 12.31
C GLY A 625 9.72 -19.02 12.13
N ARG A 626 10.93 -18.45 12.14
CA ARG A 626 11.15 -16.99 12.02
C ARG A 626 12.22 -16.65 11.00
N ASN A 627 11.98 -15.56 10.30
CA ASN A 627 12.99 -14.81 9.59
C ASN A 627 13.50 -13.71 10.54
N ASP A 628 14.78 -13.79 10.92
CA ASP A 628 15.41 -12.95 11.96
C ASP A 628 16.21 -11.77 11.39
N LYS A 629 15.94 -11.39 10.12
CA LYS A 629 16.64 -10.28 9.46
C LYS A 629 16.09 -8.90 9.84
N GLY A 630 15.08 -8.82 10.70
CA GLY A 630 14.51 -7.57 11.18
C GLY A 630 15.55 -6.68 11.87
N LEU A 631 15.37 -5.36 11.72
CA LEU A 631 16.06 -4.37 12.55
C LEU A 631 15.44 -4.30 13.96
N VAL A 632 14.22 -4.81 14.10
CA VAL A 632 13.45 -4.87 15.35
C VAL A 632 12.91 -6.29 15.51
N THR A 633 12.85 -6.78 16.74
CA THR A 633 12.34 -8.12 17.06
C THR A 633 10.86 -8.28 16.67
N TYR A 634 10.41 -9.53 16.50
CA TYR A 634 9.06 -9.88 16.06
C TYR A 634 7.94 -9.33 16.98
N ASP A 635 8.23 -9.19 18.26
CA ASP A 635 7.32 -8.60 19.26
C ASP A 635 7.36 -7.06 19.33
N ARG A 636 8.17 -6.41 18.48
CA ARG A 636 8.41 -4.95 18.40
C ARG A 636 9.09 -4.33 19.63
N ARG A 637 9.53 -5.13 20.60
CA ARG A 637 10.04 -4.61 21.88
C ARG A 637 11.48 -4.16 21.81
N ILE A 638 12.30 -4.83 21.01
CA ILE A 638 13.75 -4.60 20.99
C ILE A 638 14.18 -4.12 19.61
N ARG A 639 14.74 -2.92 19.58
CA ARG A 639 15.48 -2.39 18.44
C ARG A 639 16.89 -2.97 18.50
N LYS A 640 17.34 -3.65 17.43
CA LYS A 640 18.70 -4.20 17.33
C LYS A 640 19.71 -3.07 17.07
N ASP A 641 21.01 -3.33 17.22
CA ASP A 641 22.04 -2.30 17.02
C ASP A 641 21.97 -1.66 15.62
N SER A 642 21.68 -2.45 14.59
CA SER A 642 21.52 -1.97 13.22
C SER A 642 20.36 -0.98 13.03
N TYR A 643 19.31 -1.01 13.87
CA TYR A 643 18.28 0.01 13.89
C TYR A 643 18.85 1.38 14.23
N TYR A 644 19.63 1.47 15.30
CA TYR A 644 20.26 2.73 15.74
C TYR A 644 21.34 3.21 14.79
N TRP A 645 22.00 2.28 14.07
CA TRP A 645 22.88 2.62 12.96
C TRP A 645 22.13 3.41 11.88
N TYR A 646 21.01 2.88 11.38
CA TYR A 646 20.20 3.58 10.38
C TYR A 646 19.58 4.86 10.94
N LYS A 647 19.06 4.86 12.17
CA LYS A 647 18.52 6.06 12.80
C LYS A 647 19.56 7.19 12.86
N SER A 648 20.82 6.86 13.18
CA SER A 648 21.88 7.87 13.19
C SER A 648 22.24 8.42 11.80
N ASN A 649 21.88 7.72 10.72
CA ASN A 649 22.16 8.14 9.35
C ASN A 649 20.95 8.76 8.64
N TRP A 650 19.73 8.35 8.97
CA TRP A 650 18.52 8.72 8.24
C TRP A 650 17.65 9.74 8.97
N SER A 651 17.73 9.78 10.31
CA SER A 651 16.95 10.70 11.13
C SER A 651 17.74 11.95 11.49
N SER A 652 17.06 13.09 11.57
CA SER A 652 17.61 14.33 12.15
C SER A 652 17.50 14.39 13.67
N GLU A 653 16.78 13.44 14.28
CA GLU A 653 16.68 13.36 15.75
C GLU A 653 18.01 12.95 16.35
N PRO A 654 18.36 13.49 17.53
CA PRO A 654 19.58 13.12 18.25
C PRO A 654 19.67 11.63 18.57
N VAL A 655 20.80 11.02 18.28
CA VAL A 655 21.07 9.59 18.55
C VAL A 655 22.40 9.42 19.27
N VAL A 656 22.40 8.77 20.42
CA VAL A 656 23.57 8.20 21.08
C VAL A 656 23.23 6.77 21.48
N TRP A 657 23.99 5.78 20.99
CA TRP A 657 23.73 4.38 21.23
C TRP A 657 25.01 3.56 21.35
N ILE A 658 25.28 3.02 22.53
CA ILE A 658 26.41 2.09 22.76
C ILE A 658 26.02 0.71 22.22
N THR A 659 26.75 0.21 21.21
CA THR A 659 26.46 -1.08 20.57
C THR A 659 26.89 -2.27 21.42
N SER A 660 26.52 -3.50 20.99
CA SER A 660 26.84 -4.77 21.66
C SER A 660 26.48 -4.77 23.16
N ARG A 661 25.48 -3.96 23.54
CA ARG A 661 25.07 -3.82 24.97
C ARG A 661 24.46 -5.10 25.53
N ARG A 662 23.90 -5.97 24.67
CA ARG A 662 23.31 -7.27 25.03
C ARG A 662 24.35 -8.37 25.18
N PHE A 663 25.55 -8.15 24.67
CA PHE A 663 26.70 -9.02 24.92
C PHE A 663 27.27 -8.73 26.31
N LEU A 664 26.52 -9.13 27.35
CA LEU A 664 26.83 -8.77 28.77
C LEU A 664 28.14 -9.36 29.25
N GLU A 665 28.36 -10.66 29.01
CA GLU A 665 29.54 -11.39 29.51
C GLU A 665 30.73 -11.22 28.56
N ARG A 666 31.78 -10.57 29.03
CA ARG A 666 33.04 -10.43 28.30
C ARG A 666 34.08 -11.39 28.87
N ARG A 667 34.81 -12.05 27.97
CA ARG A 667 35.81 -13.04 28.37
C ARG A 667 37.25 -12.58 28.16
N LYS A 668 37.44 -11.43 27.52
CA LYS A 668 38.74 -10.76 27.35
C LYS A 668 38.84 -9.57 28.28
N ASP A 669 40.07 -9.28 28.71
CA ASP A 669 40.40 -8.15 29.58
C ASP A 669 40.35 -6.80 28.86
N SER A 670 40.03 -6.80 27.59
CA SER A 670 39.90 -5.60 26.77
C SER A 670 38.95 -5.86 25.60
N THR A 671 38.24 -4.83 25.21
CA THR A 671 37.24 -4.87 24.09
C THR A 671 37.26 -3.57 23.31
N GLU A 672 36.73 -3.61 22.10
CA GLU A 672 36.36 -2.40 21.37
C GLU A 672 34.99 -1.91 21.84
N ILE A 673 34.86 -0.60 22.10
CA ILE A 673 33.59 0.04 22.35
C ILE A 673 33.21 0.88 21.12
N LYS A 674 32.05 0.61 20.57
CA LYS A 674 31.49 1.31 19.44
C LYS A 674 30.20 2.02 19.86
N VAL A 675 30.03 3.27 19.41
CA VAL A 675 28.83 4.08 19.65
C VAL A 675 28.33 4.62 18.33
N TYR A 676 27.02 4.50 18.07
CA TYR A 676 26.35 5.17 16.95
C TYR A 676 25.81 6.53 17.38
N SER A 677 26.11 7.57 16.61
CA SER A 677 25.61 8.91 16.88
C SER A 677 25.68 9.77 15.62
N ASN A 678 24.69 10.67 15.45
CA ASN A 678 24.69 11.72 14.45
C ASN A 678 25.23 13.08 15.01
N ALA A 679 25.78 13.09 16.20
CA ALA A 679 26.42 14.26 16.78
C ALA A 679 27.76 14.60 16.07
N PRO A 680 28.25 15.84 16.11
CA PRO A 680 29.56 16.20 15.56
C PRO A 680 30.72 15.65 16.38
N SER A 681 30.52 15.44 17.68
CA SER A 681 31.50 14.86 18.62
C SER A 681 30.80 14.12 19.75
N LEU A 682 31.48 13.13 20.33
CA LEU A 682 30.95 12.27 21.37
C LEU A 682 32.05 11.93 22.37
N GLU A 683 31.72 11.93 23.65
CA GLU A 683 32.60 11.55 24.74
C GLU A 683 32.13 10.23 25.36
N LEU A 684 33.09 9.32 25.64
CA LEU A 684 32.86 8.04 26.32
C LEU A 684 33.46 8.05 27.70
N PHE A 685 32.75 7.47 28.61
CA PHE A 685 33.19 7.33 30.03
C PHE A 685 33.16 5.87 30.47
N GLN A 686 34.08 5.49 31.32
CA GLN A 686 34.10 4.23 32.08
C GLN A 686 34.19 4.56 33.56
N GLU A 687 33.26 4.06 34.39
CA GLU A 687 33.18 4.38 35.82
C GLU A 687 33.21 5.89 36.11
N GLY A 688 32.55 6.69 35.23
CA GLY A 688 32.53 8.16 35.30
C GLY A 688 33.85 8.84 34.88
N LYS A 689 34.89 8.08 34.52
CA LYS A 689 36.16 8.62 34.02
C LYS A 689 36.12 8.72 32.47
N SER A 690 36.44 9.88 31.95
CA SER A 690 36.52 10.10 30.51
C SER A 690 37.58 9.22 29.83
N LEU A 691 37.17 8.57 28.73
CA LEU A 691 38.04 7.86 27.79
C LEU A 691 38.37 8.75 26.56
N GLY A 692 37.97 9.99 26.60
CA GLY A 692 38.24 11.02 25.61
C GLY A 692 37.11 11.26 24.63
N VAL A 693 37.15 12.44 23.99
CA VAL A 693 36.22 12.89 22.97
C VAL A 693 36.67 12.44 21.58
N LYS A 694 35.72 12.00 20.76
CA LYS A 694 35.97 11.64 19.37
C LYS A 694 35.06 12.39 18.42
N GLN A 695 35.45 12.48 17.15
CA GLN A 695 34.67 12.94 16.02
C GLN A 695 34.57 11.80 15.00
N SER A 696 33.49 11.76 14.25
CA SER A 696 33.28 10.77 13.18
C SER A 696 32.48 11.36 12.03
N SER A 697 32.94 11.14 10.81
CA SER A 697 32.18 11.46 9.58
C SER A 697 31.30 10.31 9.12
N THR A 698 31.40 9.15 9.78
CA THR A 698 30.67 7.94 9.45
C THR A 698 29.56 7.60 10.45
N HIS A 699 29.33 8.43 11.46
CA HIS A 699 28.39 8.20 12.58
C HIS A 699 28.75 6.99 13.46
N VAL A 700 29.95 6.42 13.28
CA VAL A 700 30.50 5.34 14.10
C VAL A 700 31.68 5.91 14.90
N TYR A 701 31.58 5.87 16.21
CA TYR A 701 32.63 6.30 17.15
C TYR A 701 33.21 5.06 17.80
N THR A 702 34.53 4.87 17.72
CA THR A 702 35.19 3.63 18.17
C THR A 702 36.31 3.93 19.14
N TRP A 703 36.30 3.25 20.29
CA TRP A 703 37.39 3.22 21.28
C TRP A 703 37.98 1.80 21.30
N PRO A 704 39.13 1.55 20.61
CA PRO A 704 39.75 0.23 20.60
C PRO A 704 40.46 -0.07 21.90
N ASN A 705 40.55 -1.35 22.25
CA ASN A 705 41.36 -1.87 23.38
C ASN A 705 41.04 -1.23 24.72
N VAL A 706 39.79 -0.93 25.01
CA VAL A 706 39.35 -0.45 26.32
C VAL A 706 39.50 -1.58 27.34
N LYS A 707 40.27 -1.34 28.39
CA LYS A 707 40.49 -2.33 29.46
C LYS A 707 39.24 -2.49 30.32
N LEU A 708 38.93 -3.75 30.63
CA LEU A 708 37.83 -4.10 31.52
C LEU A 708 38.36 -4.48 32.88
N ASN A 709 37.71 -3.98 33.92
CA ASN A 709 37.96 -4.40 35.30
C ASN A 709 37.26 -5.74 35.58
N PRO A 710 37.83 -6.67 36.37
CA PRO A 710 37.09 -7.84 36.80
C PRO A 710 35.78 -7.44 37.51
N GLY A 711 34.67 -8.07 37.14
CA GLY A 711 33.34 -7.71 37.61
C GLY A 711 32.64 -6.76 36.66
N GLU A 712 31.72 -5.95 37.16
CA GLU A 712 30.93 -4.99 36.38
C GLU A 712 31.78 -3.82 35.87
N ASN A 713 31.47 -3.37 34.66
CA ASN A 713 32.05 -2.20 34.03
C ASN A 713 30.91 -1.33 33.51
N HIS A 714 30.77 -0.13 34.06
CA HIS A 714 29.73 0.82 33.68
C HIS A 714 30.27 1.80 32.64
N PHE A 715 29.61 1.84 31.46
CA PHE A 715 29.95 2.77 30.40
C PHE A 715 28.82 3.75 30.21
N SER A 716 29.17 5.01 29.93
CA SER A 716 28.22 6.02 29.42
C SER A 716 28.86 6.79 28.29
N ALA A 717 28.03 7.19 27.34
CA ALA A 717 28.42 8.03 26.21
C ALA A 717 27.51 9.28 26.17
N SER A 718 28.07 10.45 25.96
CA SER A 718 27.31 11.69 25.86
C SER A 718 27.73 12.53 24.66
N ALA A 719 26.76 13.26 24.09
CA ALA A 719 26.96 14.18 22.98
C ALA A 719 26.08 15.41 23.14
N HIS A 720 26.54 16.55 22.61
CA HIS A 720 25.80 17.80 22.58
C HIS A 720 25.22 18.10 21.19
N TYR A 721 23.94 18.47 21.14
CA TYR A 721 23.20 18.95 20.00
C TYR A 721 22.75 20.39 20.26
N GLY A 722 23.65 21.34 20.04
CA GLY A 722 23.46 22.71 20.54
C GLY A 722 23.46 22.74 22.08
N THR A 723 22.35 23.13 22.66
CA THR A 723 22.16 23.16 24.13
C THR A 723 21.63 21.84 24.72
N LEU A 724 21.20 20.91 23.88
CA LEU A 724 20.69 19.61 24.33
C LEU A 724 21.83 18.63 24.51
N GLU A 725 21.94 18.06 25.71
CA GLU A 725 22.80 16.90 25.96
C GLU A 725 22.00 15.62 25.85
N VAL A 726 22.49 14.64 25.08
CA VAL A 726 21.92 13.30 24.93
C VAL A 726 22.95 12.29 25.33
N SER A 727 22.57 11.33 26.16
CA SER A 727 23.44 10.29 26.66
C SER A 727 22.81 8.91 26.58
N ASP A 728 23.69 7.91 26.61
CA ASP A 728 23.33 6.49 26.70
C ASP A 728 24.29 5.79 27.65
N ALA A 729 23.85 4.68 28.27
CA ALA A 729 24.66 3.93 29.21
C ALA A 729 24.41 2.41 29.09
N CYS A 730 25.45 1.63 29.39
CA CYS A 730 25.34 0.18 29.49
C CYS A 730 26.33 -0.39 30.52
N THR A 731 26.09 -1.63 30.93
CA THR A 731 26.98 -2.36 31.86
C THR A 731 27.40 -3.68 31.24
N TRP A 732 28.67 -3.99 31.28
CA TRP A 732 29.23 -5.28 30.88
C TRP A 732 29.91 -5.96 32.05
N LEU A 733 29.86 -7.29 32.10
CA LEU A 733 30.50 -8.11 33.12
C LEU A 733 31.75 -8.77 32.52
N TYR A 734 32.92 -8.49 33.07
CA TYR A 734 34.13 -9.19 32.69
C TYR A 734 34.48 -10.25 33.77
N GLU A 735 34.43 -11.50 33.32
CA GLU A 735 34.89 -12.63 34.14
C GLU A 735 36.23 -13.16 33.61
N PRO A 736 37.34 -12.91 34.30
CA PRO A 736 38.61 -13.52 33.94
C PRO A 736 38.48 -15.04 33.92
N ALA A 737 38.98 -15.68 32.85
CA ALA A 737 39.02 -17.14 32.80
C ALA A 737 39.75 -17.64 34.07
N THR A 738 39.04 -18.31 34.97
CA THR A 738 39.66 -18.99 36.10
C THR A 738 40.69 -19.98 35.54
N ARG A 739 41.98 -19.77 35.78
CA ARG A 739 43.00 -20.77 35.51
C ARG A 739 42.55 -22.05 36.20
N SER A 740 42.05 -23.01 35.41
CA SER A 740 41.88 -24.37 35.94
C SER A 740 43.27 -24.77 36.50
N LYS A 741 43.33 -24.99 37.80
CA LYS A 741 44.48 -25.67 38.37
C LYS A 741 44.54 -27.01 37.64
N ALA A 742 45.40 -27.06 36.60
CA ALA A 742 45.79 -28.31 35.98
C ALA A 742 46.28 -29.22 37.10
N ALA A 743 45.62 -30.32 37.21
CA ALA A 743 45.90 -31.35 38.18
C ALA A 743 47.40 -31.68 38.18
N GLN A 744 48.04 -31.34 39.26
CA GLN A 744 49.14 -32.16 39.76
C GLN A 744 48.48 -33.45 40.24
N ARG A 745 48.53 -34.49 39.45
CA ARG A 745 48.78 -35.88 39.90
C ARG A 745 49.17 -36.73 38.69
#